data_cba2d685dc42f637a625e16e4ae19bf2
#
_entry.id   cba2d685dc42f637a625e16e4ae19bf2
#
_cell.length_a   1.000
_cell.length_b   1.000
_cell.length_c   1.000
_cell.angle_alpha   90.00
_cell.angle_beta   90.00
_cell.angle_gamma   90.00
#
_symmetry.space_group_name_H-M   'P 1'
#
loop_
_entity.id
_entity.type
_entity.pdbx_description
1 polymer ?
#
loop_
_entity_poly.entity_id
_entity_poly.type
_entity_poly.pdbx_seq_one_letter_code
_entity_poly.pdbx_strand_id
1 'polypeptide(L)'
;MKYYKSLCFILLFASLLSGYGCSSSSPGRQVLDMNTDWAFYRGDVEEGYKTDLDDSGWMPAVIPHIMQLETKHCGGNSIYDGIGWYRRYFKLPAEYKGKRIAVSFEGIMTNCDVYLNGEKITTHHGGYMGFVADLTERINWDGNNILAVRVSAEYDPLTPPGKPQDKMDFYYYSGIYRDVSMVITDKVYITDPLQEDIIAGGGQFVTFPEVTKERAKMHLSTHIRNLTDEHKDLTVLSQLRDTTGHVVAQTKTPVRLLKQSAETVEQDLVIDSPTLWHPYTPYLYTLQTQLLSGDRVLDETNKKIGIRTIRYTAEEGFFINGEKLYMRGANRHQAYANIGDAASNSMQVRDVIDLKRGGYNAVRAAHYPADPAFLDACDQYGLLVVECIPGWQFYNPDSTFIRRLYDIGRQMIRRDRNHPSVVLWETALNESRYPVSLAKEIQELSHAEYPGDQMYTAGDYFGHADMEPYYDVFYKQVSRFPKDGDVMSNYPEDFISVKPLFTREWGDGVGEKPRVSLKENEEEQMRQCHSRIEQLNGQGYFDWCMLDANPHMGGHFVWSYNDYARGSQDETMYSGVVDINRYPKFSYFMLQSMRDQSVSQPGLYEGPMVFIASYNASEDFSSSTTDITVFSNCDEVRLYRNDKLIGKQTREERTPFYRSIVEKGGSPAFIFNAGTYEAGTLRAEALTDGKVVATHNVTTPEKADHLVVDIKTNGITPVADGSDMIPVYIKVCDKNGSLVYNSQQEIRIIVSGEGTLIGDTISRIGINPQKVEGGIGFAFIRTTKKAGNITVEATADGLLAGKAEVRTVPAEISYLPDGEHIAFTGKEEDNVIVKPSSWQKRMLERPRLKIASVQVGSSQNGYPASNIIDNDDHTWWIAGEEKLPQVITLSLDRPVYVAASRILFQKDSSSYKHKVETSHDGEHWESLYERECTGWEFKPMTVDREIKYLRLTIEDVSEGRAGLGEISLY
;
A
#
# COMPACT_ATOMS: atom_id res chain seq x y z
N MET A 1 42.60 18.33 -10.07
CA MET A 1 41.46 19.20 -9.80
C MET A 1 40.12 18.50 -10.00
N LYS A 2 40.02 17.17 -9.80
CA LYS A 2 38.78 16.37 -9.89
C LYS A 2 38.34 15.72 -8.56
N TYR A 3 39.08 15.93 -7.49
CA TYR A 3 38.82 15.30 -6.18
C TYR A 3 38.16 16.22 -5.14
N TYR A 4 38.02 17.52 -5.41
CA TYR A 4 37.41 18.48 -4.49
C TYR A 4 35.88 18.70 -4.66
N LYS A 5 35.28 18.17 -5.73
CA LYS A 5 33.81 18.28 -5.93
C LYS A 5 33.03 17.18 -5.23
N SER A 6 33.65 16.04 -4.90
CA SER A 6 32.95 14.95 -4.21
C SER A 6 32.84 15.12 -2.69
N LEU A 7 33.70 15.95 -2.09
CA LEU A 7 33.69 16.15 -0.62
C LEU A 7 32.63 17.16 -0.15
N CYS A 8 32.25 18.11 -1.01
CA CYS A 8 31.17 19.06 -0.67
C CYS A 8 29.76 18.46 -0.80
N PHE A 9 29.59 17.40 -1.61
CA PHE A 9 28.29 16.71 -1.75
C PHE A 9 27.98 15.77 -0.58
N ILE A 10 28.98 15.19 0.05
CA ILE A 10 28.81 14.29 1.21
C ILE A 10 28.43 15.07 2.47
N LEU A 11 28.86 16.34 2.61
CA LEU A 11 28.50 17.21 3.74
C LEU A 11 27.09 17.83 3.61
N LEU A 12 26.55 17.98 2.40
CA LEU A 12 25.15 18.43 2.21
C LEU A 12 24.14 17.29 2.46
N PHE A 13 24.53 16.03 2.27
CA PHE A 13 23.66 14.88 2.50
C PHE A 13 23.55 14.50 3.99
N ALA A 14 24.57 14.77 4.79
CA ALA A 14 24.53 14.52 6.23
C ALA A 14 23.59 15.48 6.99
N SER A 15 23.25 16.61 6.43
CA SER A 15 22.30 17.58 7.03
C SER A 15 20.84 17.40 6.58
N LEU A 16 20.55 16.50 5.61
CA LEU A 16 19.19 16.18 5.14
C LEU A 16 18.56 14.99 5.87
N LEU A 17 19.32 14.29 6.72
CA LEU A 17 18.86 13.08 7.41
C LEU A 17 18.30 13.30 8.82
N SER A 18 18.23 14.55 9.30
CA SER A 18 17.70 14.88 10.63
C SER A 18 16.23 15.30 10.63
N GLY A 19 15.39 14.71 9.79
CA GLY A 19 14.01 15.12 9.61
C GLY A 19 12.95 14.02 9.72
N TYR A 20 13.28 12.80 10.16
CA TYR A 20 12.25 11.82 10.46
C TYR A 20 11.67 12.10 11.83
N GLY A 21 10.40 12.45 11.81
CA GLY A 21 9.63 12.95 12.92
C GLY A 21 9.51 12.02 14.12
N CYS A 22 10.61 11.85 14.82
CA CYS A 22 10.55 11.66 16.26
C CYS A 22 10.60 13.05 16.87
N SER A 23 9.56 13.45 17.53
CA SER A 23 9.43 14.71 18.20
C SER A 23 10.61 14.93 19.15
N SER A 24 11.58 15.71 18.73
CA SER A 24 12.61 16.23 19.66
C SER A 24 11.88 16.95 20.80
N SER A 25 12.27 16.73 22.03
CA SER A 25 11.73 17.46 23.17
C SER A 25 11.89 18.97 22.93
N SER A 26 10.79 19.64 22.62
CA SER A 26 10.76 21.09 22.51
C SER A 26 10.77 21.74 23.89
N PRO A 27 11.33 22.93 24.09
CA PRO A 27 11.23 23.61 25.36
C PRO A 27 9.76 23.67 25.83
N GLY A 28 9.48 23.14 27.01
CA GLY A 28 8.14 23.11 27.60
C GLY A 28 7.28 21.91 27.25
N ARG A 29 7.45 21.29 26.09
CA ARG A 29 6.78 20.04 25.68
C ARG A 29 7.81 18.91 25.56
N GLN A 30 7.46 17.74 26.09
CA GLN A 30 8.24 16.52 25.87
C GLN A 30 7.35 15.44 25.28
N VAL A 31 7.92 14.67 24.38
CA VAL A 31 7.29 13.50 23.79
C VAL A 31 8.21 12.32 24.07
N LEU A 32 7.70 11.34 24.80
CA LEU A 32 8.45 10.14 25.17
C LEU A 32 7.92 8.97 24.35
N ASP A 33 8.83 8.27 23.71
CA ASP A 33 8.51 7.04 22.97
C ASP A 33 7.99 5.95 23.91
N MET A 34 6.94 5.26 23.48
CA MET A 34 6.32 4.16 24.21
C MET A 34 6.23 2.89 23.35
N ASN A 35 6.92 2.79 22.23
CA ASN A 35 6.79 1.66 21.31
C ASN A 35 7.37 0.36 21.84
N THR A 36 8.28 0.41 22.81
CA THR A 36 8.95 -0.78 23.36
C THR A 36 8.42 -1.18 24.72
N ASP A 37 8.81 -2.37 25.17
CA ASP A 37 8.61 -2.89 26.51
C ASP A 37 7.15 -3.10 26.93
N TRP A 38 6.31 -3.52 25.99
CA TRP A 38 4.96 -3.96 26.23
C TRP A 38 4.89 -5.47 26.53
N ALA A 39 3.92 -5.84 27.37
CA ALA A 39 3.44 -7.21 27.48
C ALA A 39 2.17 -7.37 26.64
N PHE A 40 2.03 -8.49 25.97
CA PHE A 40 0.86 -8.82 25.14
C PHE A 40 0.29 -10.20 25.46
N TYR A 41 -1.02 -10.30 25.48
CA TYR A 41 -1.74 -11.56 25.60
C TYR A 41 -2.86 -11.61 24.56
N ARG A 42 -2.87 -12.68 23.77
CA ARG A 42 -3.93 -12.93 22.79
C ARG A 42 -5.07 -13.72 23.44
N GLY A 43 -6.21 -13.11 23.58
CA GLY A 43 -7.39 -13.64 24.24
C GLY A 43 -7.97 -12.60 25.19
N ASP A 44 -9.17 -12.85 25.70
CA ASP A 44 -9.73 -12.03 26.76
C ASP A 44 -9.25 -12.53 28.12
N VAL A 45 -8.92 -11.60 29.00
CA VAL A 45 -8.52 -11.86 30.38
C VAL A 45 -9.50 -11.17 31.28
N GLU A 46 -10.15 -11.94 32.15
CA GLU A 46 -11.03 -11.36 33.16
C GLU A 46 -10.23 -10.37 34.03
N GLU A 47 -10.68 -9.14 34.05
CA GLU A 47 -10.04 -8.06 34.83
C GLU A 47 -8.55 -7.81 34.44
N GLY A 48 -8.21 -7.97 33.16
CA GLY A 48 -6.85 -7.71 32.61
C GLY A 48 -6.26 -6.33 32.88
N TYR A 49 -7.09 -5.40 33.37
CA TYR A 49 -6.70 -4.06 33.78
C TYR A 49 -6.19 -3.97 35.24
N LYS A 50 -6.36 -5.00 36.07
CA LYS A 50 -5.97 -4.96 37.49
C LYS A 50 -4.46 -4.88 37.66
N THR A 51 -4.04 -4.14 38.70
CA THR A 51 -2.63 -3.90 38.98
C THR A 51 -1.93 -5.11 39.60
N ASP A 52 -2.67 -6.00 40.25
CA ASP A 52 -2.19 -7.23 40.89
C ASP A 52 -2.28 -8.49 40.03
N LEU A 53 -2.67 -8.33 38.75
CA LEU A 53 -2.69 -9.43 37.79
C LEU A 53 -1.26 -9.96 37.54
N ASP A 54 -1.10 -11.28 37.66
CA ASP A 54 0.13 -11.95 37.23
C ASP A 54 0.14 -12.08 35.70
N ASP A 55 0.94 -11.25 35.07
CA ASP A 55 1.15 -11.23 33.61
C ASP A 55 2.54 -11.76 33.20
N SER A 56 3.25 -12.45 34.11
CA SER A 56 4.56 -13.03 33.84
C SER A 56 4.59 -14.02 32.68
N GLY A 57 3.47 -14.67 32.39
CA GLY A 57 3.27 -15.58 31.26
C GLY A 57 2.95 -14.87 29.94
N TRP A 58 2.81 -13.54 29.95
CA TRP A 58 2.52 -12.78 28.72
C TRP A 58 3.76 -12.68 27.83
N MET A 59 3.56 -12.35 26.56
CA MET A 59 4.66 -12.17 25.61
C MET A 59 5.21 -10.75 25.64
N PRO A 60 6.52 -10.56 25.45
CA PRO A 60 7.05 -9.25 25.11
C PRO A 60 6.55 -8.82 23.73
N ALA A 61 6.14 -7.57 23.61
CA ALA A 61 5.70 -6.96 22.35
C ALA A 61 6.37 -5.60 22.13
N VAL A 62 6.59 -5.29 20.86
CA VAL A 62 7.10 -3.99 20.40
C VAL A 62 6.11 -3.43 19.39
N ILE A 63 5.69 -2.19 19.62
CA ILE A 63 4.80 -1.44 18.73
C ILE A 63 5.66 -0.82 17.58
N PRO A 64 5.16 -0.81 16.34
CA PRO A 64 3.87 -1.34 15.83
C PRO A 64 3.74 -2.86 15.95
N HIS A 65 2.55 -3.34 16.33
CA HIS A 65 2.30 -4.75 16.61
C HIS A 65 0.91 -5.18 16.15
N ILE A 66 0.83 -6.37 15.54
CA ILE A 66 -0.43 -7.08 15.26
C ILE A 66 -0.58 -8.27 16.20
N MET A 67 -1.84 -8.61 16.55
CA MET A 67 -2.13 -9.69 17.52
C MET A 67 -1.71 -11.06 17.04
N GLN A 68 -1.40 -11.24 15.77
CA GLN A 68 -0.95 -12.50 15.19
C GLN A 68 -0.07 -12.24 13.99
N LEU A 69 1.14 -12.83 13.96
CA LEU A 69 1.96 -12.86 12.76
C LEU A 69 1.31 -13.74 11.69
N GLU A 70 1.37 -13.28 10.45
CA GLU A 70 0.68 -13.93 9.34
C GLU A 70 1.62 -14.74 8.46
N THR A 71 1.05 -15.69 7.73
CA THR A 71 1.77 -16.41 6.68
C THR A 71 2.10 -15.46 5.53
N LYS A 72 3.07 -15.82 4.70
CA LYS A 72 3.49 -15.02 3.53
C LYS A 72 2.35 -14.74 2.55
N HIS A 73 1.45 -15.70 2.37
CA HIS A 73 0.27 -15.58 1.53
C HIS A 73 -0.98 -15.56 2.40
N CYS A 74 -1.05 -14.58 3.29
CA CYS A 74 -2.19 -14.43 4.16
C CYS A 74 -3.44 -14.03 3.36
N GLY A 75 -4.56 -14.55 3.76
CA GLY A 75 -5.88 -14.26 3.19
C GLY A 75 -6.99 -14.85 4.05
N GLY A 76 -8.19 -14.33 3.87
CA GLY A 76 -9.52 -14.73 4.35
C GLY A 76 -9.69 -15.31 5.72
N ASN A 77 -9.16 -16.45 5.95
CA ASN A 77 -9.54 -17.25 7.11
C ASN A 77 -8.41 -17.41 8.15
N SER A 78 -7.27 -16.78 7.95
CA SER A 78 -6.12 -16.94 8.82
C SER A 78 -6.03 -15.92 9.96
N ILE A 79 -6.77 -14.83 9.89
CA ILE A 79 -6.63 -13.71 10.83
C ILE A 79 -7.33 -13.97 12.18
N TYR A 80 -6.71 -13.47 13.20
CA TYR A 80 -7.30 -13.39 14.54
C TYR A 80 -8.19 -12.14 14.64
N ASP A 81 -9.49 -12.37 14.84
CA ASP A 81 -10.54 -11.36 14.96
C ASP A 81 -11.16 -11.31 16.37
N GLY A 82 -10.38 -11.63 17.36
CA GLY A 82 -10.81 -11.68 18.77
C GLY A 82 -10.26 -10.52 19.60
N ILE A 83 -10.07 -10.79 20.88
CA ILE A 83 -9.62 -9.82 21.87
C ILE A 83 -8.15 -10.04 22.19
N GLY A 84 -7.43 -8.96 22.44
CA GLY A 84 -6.08 -8.97 22.97
C GLY A 84 -5.86 -7.91 24.02
N TRP A 85 -4.94 -8.17 24.91
CA TRP A 85 -4.55 -7.25 25.96
C TRP A 85 -3.10 -6.85 25.80
N TYR A 86 -2.84 -5.55 25.99
CA TYR A 86 -1.50 -4.97 26.06
C TYR A 86 -1.29 -4.32 27.42
N ARG A 87 -0.11 -4.45 28.02
CA ARG A 87 0.25 -3.81 29.29
C ARG A 87 1.62 -3.18 29.19
N ARG A 88 1.77 -1.96 29.72
CA ARG A 88 3.03 -1.22 29.75
C ARG A 88 3.28 -0.70 31.16
N TYR A 89 4.41 -1.08 31.73
CA TYR A 89 4.86 -0.63 33.05
C TYR A 89 5.78 0.57 32.87
N PHE A 90 5.56 1.62 33.66
CA PHE A 90 6.39 2.81 33.60
C PHE A 90 6.46 3.55 34.92
N LYS A 91 7.52 4.38 35.07
CA LYS A 91 7.69 5.35 36.15
C LYS A 91 7.90 6.73 35.57
N LEU A 92 7.32 7.74 36.16
CA LEU A 92 7.57 9.12 35.76
C LEU A 92 8.47 9.82 36.78
N PRO A 93 9.51 10.54 36.30
CA PRO A 93 10.32 11.42 37.14
C PRO A 93 9.48 12.49 37.86
N ALA A 94 9.85 12.79 39.09
CA ALA A 94 9.15 13.75 39.92
C ALA A 94 9.11 15.18 39.33
N GLU A 95 10.00 15.50 38.43
CA GLU A 95 10.05 16.78 37.68
C GLU A 95 8.82 17.02 36.81
N TYR A 96 8.09 15.97 36.45
CA TYR A 96 6.83 16.07 35.71
C TYR A 96 5.60 16.28 36.60
N LYS A 97 5.76 16.22 37.92
CA LYS A 97 4.65 16.45 38.85
C LYS A 97 4.08 17.84 38.66
N GLY A 98 2.77 17.92 38.50
CA GLY A 98 2.07 19.19 38.21
C GLY A 98 2.02 19.57 36.72
N LYS A 99 2.60 18.75 35.84
CA LYS A 99 2.43 18.86 34.38
C LYS A 99 1.16 18.12 33.94
N ARG A 100 0.74 18.35 32.70
CA ARG A 100 -0.27 17.55 32.02
C ARG A 100 0.43 16.35 31.38
N ILE A 101 -0.12 15.15 31.58
CA ILE A 101 0.39 13.88 31.07
C ILE A 101 -0.69 13.23 30.21
N ALA A 102 -0.40 12.98 28.95
CA ALA A 102 -1.31 12.32 28.04
C ALA A 102 -0.59 11.26 27.18
N VAL A 103 -1.29 10.20 26.81
CA VAL A 103 -0.80 9.22 25.84
C VAL A 103 -1.52 9.42 24.52
N SER A 104 -0.74 9.52 23.44
CA SER A 104 -1.23 9.56 22.06
C SER A 104 -1.05 8.20 21.43
N PHE A 105 -2.12 7.63 20.91
CA PHE A 105 -2.14 6.44 20.09
C PHE A 105 -2.43 6.86 18.65
N GLU A 106 -1.62 6.45 17.68
CA GLU A 106 -1.84 6.80 16.27
C GLU A 106 -2.80 5.85 15.57
N GLY A 107 -2.95 4.61 16.09
CA GLY A 107 -3.92 3.65 15.57
C GLY A 107 -3.98 2.35 16.37
N ILE A 108 -5.20 1.96 16.76
CA ILE A 108 -5.51 0.69 17.43
C ILE A 108 -6.71 0.04 16.72
N MET A 109 -6.49 -1.11 16.09
CA MET A 109 -7.53 -1.79 15.32
C MET A 109 -8.24 -2.86 16.14
N THR A 110 -9.57 -2.80 16.35
CA THR A 110 -10.55 -1.88 15.78
C THR A 110 -11.17 -0.98 16.86
N ASN A 111 -11.50 -1.53 18.02
CA ASN A 111 -12.05 -0.86 19.20
C ASN A 111 -11.15 -1.12 20.40
N CYS A 112 -11.03 -0.18 21.32
CA CYS A 112 -10.24 -0.42 22.53
C CYS A 112 -10.77 0.30 23.77
N ASP A 113 -10.43 -0.28 24.93
CA ASP A 113 -10.56 0.31 26.25
C ASP A 113 -9.16 0.56 26.82
N VAL A 114 -8.92 1.76 27.31
CA VAL A 114 -7.65 2.15 27.92
C VAL A 114 -7.83 2.33 29.43
N TYR A 115 -6.92 1.73 30.19
CA TYR A 115 -6.93 1.79 31.67
C TYR A 115 -5.56 2.26 32.16
N LEU A 116 -5.57 3.03 33.27
CA LEU A 116 -4.36 3.35 34.01
C LEU A 116 -4.55 2.96 35.48
N ASN A 117 -3.63 2.18 36.03
CA ASN A 117 -3.62 1.76 37.43
C ASN A 117 -4.93 1.11 37.87
N GLY A 118 -5.57 0.35 36.98
CA GLY A 118 -6.85 -0.33 37.24
C GLY A 118 -8.10 0.50 36.96
N GLU A 119 -7.99 1.81 36.71
CA GLU A 119 -9.10 2.67 36.38
C GLU A 119 -9.25 2.87 34.85
N LYS A 120 -10.47 2.79 34.35
CA LYS A 120 -10.76 3.07 32.94
C LYS A 120 -10.62 4.56 32.63
N ILE A 121 -9.81 4.88 31.61
CA ILE A 121 -9.55 6.24 31.15
C ILE A 121 -10.50 6.62 30.03
N THR A 122 -10.55 5.78 28.98
CA THR A 122 -11.33 6.06 27.77
C THR A 122 -11.66 4.80 27.01
N THR A 123 -12.64 4.92 26.11
CA THR A 123 -12.95 3.95 25.05
C THR A 123 -12.78 4.65 23.71
N HIS A 124 -12.18 3.97 22.75
CA HIS A 124 -12.07 4.46 21.37
C HIS A 124 -12.66 3.46 20.38
N HIS A 125 -13.29 3.98 19.33
CA HIS A 125 -13.91 3.22 18.25
C HIS A 125 -13.38 3.70 16.91
N GLY A 126 -12.89 2.77 16.09
CA GLY A 126 -12.32 3.04 14.78
C GLY A 126 -10.80 2.95 14.78
N GLY A 127 -10.25 2.08 13.94
CA GLY A 127 -8.83 1.72 14.01
C GLY A 127 -7.89 2.63 13.24
N TYR A 128 -8.38 3.40 12.28
CA TYR A 128 -7.52 4.17 11.35
C TYR A 128 -7.19 5.58 11.83
N MET A 129 -7.90 6.07 12.82
CA MET A 129 -7.61 7.37 13.43
C MET A 129 -7.02 7.19 14.81
N GLY A 130 -6.09 8.08 15.16
CA GLY A 130 -5.52 8.14 16.49
C GLY A 130 -6.41 8.87 17.49
N PHE A 131 -6.05 8.78 18.76
CA PHE A 131 -6.72 9.48 19.84
C PHE A 131 -5.75 9.77 20.99
N VAL A 132 -6.15 10.67 21.88
CA VAL A 132 -5.36 11.09 23.04
C VAL A 132 -6.09 10.73 24.32
N ALA A 133 -5.40 10.01 25.22
CA ALA A 133 -5.88 9.65 26.56
C ALA A 133 -5.18 10.50 27.61
N ASP A 134 -5.91 11.32 28.37
CA ASP A 134 -5.36 12.14 29.45
C ASP A 134 -5.22 11.33 30.75
N LEU A 135 -4.00 11.22 31.24
CA LEU A 135 -3.63 10.43 32.40
C LEU A 135 -3.34 11.29 33.65
N THR A 136 -3.36 12.60 33.53
CA THR A 136 -2.79 13.57 34.49
C THR A 136 -3.17 13.29 35.94
N GLU A 137 -4.46 13.11 36.20
CA GLU A 137 -4.99 12.97 37.56
C GLU A 137 -4.84 11.57 38.18
N ARG A 138 -4.37 10.59 37.37
CA ARG A 138 -4.30 9.17 37.78
C ARG A 138 -2.89 8.61 37.84
N ILE A 139 -1.88 9.46 37.66
CA ILE A 139 -0.47 9.07 37.75
C ILE A 139 -0.08 8.75 39.20
N ASN A 140 0.45 7.55 39.39
CA ASN A 140 1.12 7.18 40.61
C ASN A 140 2.57 7.74 40.61
N TRP A 141 2.81 8.78 41.38
CA TRP A 141 4.12 9.46 41.45
C TRP A 141 5.14 8.75 42.35
N ASP A 142 4.68 7.85 43.21
CA ASP A 142 5.52 7.19 44.22
C ASP A 142 5.87 5.73 43.86
N GLY A 143 5.39 5.25 42.70
CA GLY A 143 5.59 3.87 42.30
C GLY A 143 5.39 3.63 40.79
N ASN A 144 5.15 2.38 40.47
CA ASN A 144 4.82 1.96 39.11
C ASN A 144 3.46 2.49 38.67
N ASN A 145 3.38 2.80 37.40
CA ASN A 145 2.12 2.96 36.66
C ASN A 145 1.97 1.81 35.69
N ILE A 146 0.75 1.34 35.52
CA ILE A 146 0.39 0.27 34.59
C ILE A 146 -0.66 0.80 33.63
N LEU A 147 -0.25 1.02 32.38
CA LEU A 147 -1.16 1.31 31.27
C LEU A 147 -1.60 -0.02 30.68
N ALA A 148 -2.89 -0.32 30.74
CA ALA A 148 -3.48 -1.52 30.15
C ALA A 148 -4.45 -1.13 29.03
N VAL A 149 -4.36 -1.85 27.91
CA VAL A 149 -5.21 -1.61 26.73
C VAL A 149 -5.86 -2.93 26.31
N ARG A 150 -7.19 -2.96 26.39
CA ARG A 150 -7.98 -4.07 25.85
C ARG A 150 -8.37 -3.72 24.43
N VAL A 151 -7.93 -4.51 23.48
CA VAL A 151 -8.22 -4.32 22.06
C VAL A 151 -9.19 -5.39 21.60
N SER A 152 -10.27 -5.00 20.93
CA SER A 152 -11.23 -5.91 20.32
C SER A 152 -11.20 -5.72 18.79
N ALA A 153 -10.91 -6.80 18.07
CA ALA A 153 -11.08 -6.92 16.63
C ALA A 153 -12.34 -7.71 16.25
N GLU A 154 -13.19 -8.02 17.23
CA GLU A 154 -14.45 -8.69 16.98
C GLU A 154 -15.31 -7.84 16.03
N TYR A 155 -16.07 -8.54 15.19
CA TYR A 155 -16.94 -7.87 14.22
C TYR A 155 -17.88 -6.87 14.87
N ASP A 156 -17.76 -5.62 14.47
CA ASP A 156 -18.63 -4.52 14.90
C ASP A 156 -19.19 -3.78 13.68
N PRO A 157 -20.48 -4.03 13.30
CA PRO A 157 -21.10 -3.37 12.16
C PRO A 157 -21.35 -1.88 12.37
N LEU A 158 -21.17 -1.38 13.59
CA LEU A 158 -21.37 0.02 13.96
C LEU A 158 -20.09 0.85 13.95
N THR A 159 -18.93 0.21 13.69
CA THR A 159 -17.63 0.91 13.56
C THR A 159 -17.11 0.78 12.13
N PRO A 160 -16.92 1.88 11.37
CA PRO A 160 -16.34 1.82 10.03
C PRO A 160 -14.98 1.11 10.04
N PRO A 161 -14.68 0.23 9.01
CA PRO A 161 -15.45 0.00 7.78
C PRO A 161 -16.73 -0.81 7.95
N GLY A 162 -16.97 -1.49 9.09
CA GLY A 162 -18.24 -2.13 9.48
C GLY A 162 -18.63 -3.40 8.70
N LYS A 163 -17.97 -3.72 7.61
CA LYS A 163 -18.19 -4.93 6.83
C LYS A 163 -17.45 -6.11 7.48
N PRO A 164 -18.02 -7.33 7.52
CA PRO A 164 -17.31 -8.49 8.04
C PRO A 164 -15.97 -8.73 7.31
N GLN A 165 -14.92 -9.06 8.06
CA GLN A 165 -13.59 -9.29 7.52
C GLN A 165 -13.56 -10.32 6.37
N ASP A 166 -14.30 -11.42 6.52
CA ASP A 166 -14.42 -12.49 5.52
C ASP A 166 -15.14 -12.07 4.23
N LYS A 167 -15.61 -10.83 4.15
CA LYS A 167 -16.26 -10.24 2.97
C LYS A 167 -15.60 -8.96 2.48
N MET A 168 -14.49 -8.57 3.11
CA MET A 168 -13.73 -7.37 2.73
C MET A 168 -12.80 -7.65 1.55
N ASP A 169 -12.56 -6.62 0.75
CA ASP A 169 -11.55 -6.65 -0.30
C ASP A 169 -10.13 -6.50 0.25
N PHE A 170 -9.99 -6.00 1.44
CA PHE A 170 -8.71 -5.86 2.14
C PHE A 170 -8.83 -6.34 3.57
N TYR A 171 -7.69 -6.54 4.21
CA TYR A 171 -7.63 -6.83 5.62
C TYR A 171 -7.40 -5.60 6.47
N TYR A 172 -7.97 -5.57 7.67
CA TYR A 172 -7.53 -4.72 8.76
C TYR A 172 -6.99 -5.60 9.90
N TYR A 173 -5.68 -5.50 10.13
CA TYR A 173 -4.97 -6.31 11.09
C TYR A 173 -5.13 -5.75 12.50
N SER A 174 -5.55 -6.62 13.44
CA SER A 174 -5.83 -6.22 14.81
C SER A 174 -4.56 -5.96 15.63
N GLY A 175 -4.61 -4.98 16.52
CA GLY A 175 -3.53 -4.66 17.44
C GLY A 175 -3.26 -3.16 17.57
N ILE A 176 -2.23 -2.80 18.33
CA ILE A 176 -1.66 -1.44 18.38
C ILE A 176 -0.66 -1.35 17.22
N TYR A 177 -1.15 -1.00 16.04
CA TYR A 177 -0.39 -1.17 14.80
C TYR A 177 0.28 0.10 14.27
N ARG A 178 0.15 1.22 14.99
CA ARG A 178 0.85 2.49 14.78
C ARG A 178 1.44 2.97 16.09
N ASP A 179 2.26 4.00 16.05
CA ASP A 179 3.06 4.50 17.14
C ASP A 179 2.26 4.90 18.38
N VAL A 180 2.90 4.78 19.54
CA VAL A 180 2.40 5.24 20.84
C VAL A 180 3.44 6.15 21.50
N SER A 181 2.99 7.31 21.95
CA SER A 181 3.85 8.27 22.65
C SER A 181 3.17 8.89 23.87
N MET A 182 3.98 9.24 24.88
CA MET A 182 3.53 10.06 26.00
C MET A 182 3.89 11.51 25.76
N VAL A 183 2.88 12.38 25.78
CA VAL A 183 3.03 13.82 25.60
C VAL A 183 2.89 14.52 26.96
N ILE A 184 3.97 15.20 27.38
CA ILE A 184 4.05 15.93 28.63
C ILE A 184 4.13 17.42 28.33
N THR A 185 3.17 18.20 28.82
CA THR A 185 3.10 19.66 28.63
C THR A 185 2.95 20.40 29.95
N ASP A 186 3.11 21.72 29.92
CA ASP A 186 2.61 22.57 30.99
C ASP A 186 1.07 22.47 31.05
N LYS A 187 0.46 22.89 32.14
CA LYS A 187 -1.01 23.03 32.25
C LYS A 187 -1.54 24.18 31.36
N VAL A 188 -0.65 24.96 30.78
CA VAL A 188 -0.94 25.97 29.75
C VAL A 188 -0.23 25.57 28.49
N TYR A 189 -0.97 25.13 27.48
CA TYR A 189 -0.39 24.44 26.33
C TYR A 189 -1.15 24.69 25.02
N ILE A 190 -0.50 24.41 23.88
CA ILE A 190 -1.11 24.33 22.57
C ILE A 190 -1.80 22.96 22.46
N THR A 191 -3.07 22.94 22.13
CA THR A 191 -3.91 21.75 22.15
C THR A 191 -3.61 20.77 21.00
N ASP A 192 -4.20 19.59 21.10
CA ASP A 192 -4.20 18.58 20.04
C ASP A 192 -5.52 18.63 19.26
N PRO A 193 -5.51 18.63 17.91
CA PRO A 193 -6.73 18.74 17.11
C PRO A 193 -7.65 17.53 17.20
N LEU A 194 -7.12 16.33 17.56
CA LEU A 194 -7.93 15.13 17.76
C LEU A 194 -8.63 15.11 19.14
N GLN A 195 -8.05 15.80 20.11
CA GLN A 195 -8.64 15.89 21.45
C GLN A 195 -9.70 16.99 21.57
N GLU A 196 -9.54 18.07 20.80
CA GLU A 196 -10.45 19.20 20.81
C GLU A 196 -11.52 19.04 19.72
N ASP A 197 -12.79 18.98 20.09
CA ASP A 197 -13.88 18.91 19.12
C ASP A 197 -14.31 20.32 18.66
N ILE A 198 -13.43 20.96 17.88
CA ILE A 198 -13.62 22.33 17.37
C ILE A 198 -13.59 22.31 15.85
N ILE A 199 -14.68 22.70 15.23
CA ILE A 199 -14.81 22.83 13.77
C ILE A 199 -13.80 23.86 13.25
N ALA A 200 -13.03 23.50 12.21
CA ALA A 200 -11.95 24.29 11.64
C ALA A 200 -10.94 24.82 12.69
N GLY A 201 -10.80 24.10 13.80
CA GLY A 201 -10.01 24.55 14.96
C GLY A 201 -9.32 23.38 15.66
N GLY A 202 -8.88 23.66 16.92
CA GLY A 202 -8.06 22.73 17.70
C GLY A 202 -6.63 22.62 17.16
N GLY A 203 -5.65 22.53 18.06
CA GLY A 203 -4.25 22.48 17.66
C GLY A 203 -3.82 23.72 16.85
N GLN A 204 -3.18 23.46 15.71
CA GLN A 204 -2.78 24.48 14.75
C GLN A 204 -3.40 24.22 13.40
N PHE A 205 -3.90 25.24 12.74
CA PHE A 205 -4.42 25.22 11.39
C PHE A 205 -3.80 26.31 10.54
N VAL A 206 -3.18 25.94 9.43
CA VAL A 206 -2.48 26.83 8.51
C VAL A 206 -3.23 26.90 7.20
N THR A 207 -3.52 28.12 6.73
CA THR A 207 -4.07 28.35 5.40
C THR A 207 -3.27 29.43 4.67
N PHE A 208 -3.39 29.47 3.34
CA PHE A 208 -2.70 30.46 2.50
C PHE A 208 -3.70 31.21 1.64
N PRO A 209 -4.32 32.29 2.15
CA PRO A 209 -5.32 33.08 1.41
C PRO A 209 -4.75 33.82 0.19
N GLU A 210 -3.45 34.01 0.15
CA GLU A 210 -2.76 34.64 -0.98
C GLU A 210 -1.41 33.95 -1.20
N VAL A 211 -1.16 33.46 -2.42
CA VAL A 211 0.13 32.90 -2.83
C VAL A 211 0.45 33.33 -4.26
N THR A 212 1.58 34.01 -4.39
CA THR A 212 2.23 34.31 -5.67
C THR A 212 3.71 33.95 -5.58
N LYS A 213 4.46 34.09 -6.67
CA LYS A 213 5.93 33.91 -6.66
C LYS A 213 6.64 35.02 -5.87
N GLU A 214 6.03 36.21 -5.79
CA GLU A 214 6.57 37.37 -5.09
C GLU A 214 6.21 37.38 -3.61
N ARG A 215 5.06 36.81 -3.26
CA ARG A 215 4.53 36.94 -1.90
C ARG A 215 3.55 35.82 -1.56
N ALA A 216 3.61 35.35 -0.32
CA ALA A 216 2.54 34.54 0.27
C ALA A 216 2.06 35.16 1.58
N LYS A 217 0.77 35.06 1.85
CA LYS A 217 0.17 35.35 3.15
C LYS A 217 -0.23 34.03 3.80
N MET A 218 0.36 33.74 4.95
CA MET A 218 -0.03 32.60 5.78
C MET A 218 -0.95 33.09 6.88
N HIS A 219 -2.09 32.44 7.03
CA HIS A 219 -3.00 32.59 8.17
C HIS A 219 -2.87 31.37 9.08
N LEU A 220 -2.63 31.62 10.38
CA LEU A 220 -2.39 30.60 11.39
C LEU A 220 -3.37 30.75 12.54
N SER A 221 -4.21 29.75 12.75
CA SER A 221 -5.03 29.61 13.96
C SER A 221 -4.31 28.69 14.94
N THR A 222 -4.06 29.14 16.16
CA THR A 222 -3.44 28.36 17.24
C THR A 222 -4.38 28.28 18.44
N HIS A 223 -4.87 27.10 18.75
CA HIS A 223 -5.75 26.87 19.91
C HIS A 223 -4.91 26.56 21.16
N ILE A 224 -5.12 27.31 22.23
CA ILE A 224 -4.37 27.22 23.49
C ILE A 224 -5.34 26.98 24.66
N ARG A 225 -4.89 26.22 25.65
CA ARG A 225 -5.71 25.88 26.84
C ARG A 225 -4.95 26.19 28.13
N ASN A 226 -5.68 26.67 29.11
CA ASN A 226 -5.22 26.90 30.48
C ASN A 226 -6.02 26.03 31.47
N LEU A 227 -5.37 25.04 32.05
CA LEU A 227 -5.93 24.15 33.09
C LEU A 227 -5.57 24.60 34.50
N THR A 228 -5.02 25.81 34.69
CA THR A 228 -4.70 26.36 36.00
C THR A 228 -5.87 27.17 36.56
N ASP A 229 -5.85 27.41 37.87
CA ASP A 229 -6.84 28.24 38.55
C ASP A 229 -6.54 29.76 38.52
N GLU A 230 -5.54 30.16 37.68
CA GLU A 230 -5.12 31.53 37.54
C GLU A 230 -5.26 32.01 36.09
N HIS A 231 -5.54 33.30 35.92
CA HIS A 231 -5.41 33.94 34.60
C HIS A 231 -3.91 34.01 34.20
N LYS A 232 -3.63 33.87 32.92
CA LYS A 232 -2.26 33.93 32.40
C LYS A 232 -2.14 35.00 31.30
N ASP A 233 -1.20 35.92 31.46
CA ASP A 233 -0.82 36.85 30.43
C ASP A 233 0.33 36.19 29.62
N LEU A 234 0.10 35.92 28.34
CA LEU A 234 0.92 35.10 27.49
C LEU A 234 1.25 35.84 26.19
N THR A 235 2.23 35.32 25.47
CA THR A 235 2.51 35.71 24.09
C THR A 235 2.61 34.45 23.23
N VAL A 236 1.88 34.39 22.11
CA VAL A 236 2.07 33.38 21.06
C VAL A 236 3.06 33.97 20.07
N LEU A 237 4.24 33.36 19.97
CA LEU A 237 5.29 33.67 19.00
C LEU A 237 5.31 32.61 17.93
N SER A 238 5.03 32.99 16.68
CA SER A 238 5.13 32.09 15.54
C SER A 238 6.21 32.53 14.57
N GLN A 239 7.13 31.63 14.22
CA GLN A 239 8.26 31.85 13.32
C GLN A 239 8.23 30.80 12.22
N LEU A 240 8.28 31.26 10.98
CA LEU A 240 8.47 30.40 9.83
C LEU A 240 9.96 30.41 9.47
N ARG A 241 10.57 29.23 9.44
CA ARG A 241 12.01 29.03 9.17
C ARG A 241 12.21 28.28 7.87
N ASP A 242 13.21 28.68 7.12
CA ASP A 242 13.67 27.94 5.93
C ASP A 242 14.47 26.66 6.33
N THR A 243 14.94 25.94 5.33
CA THR A 243 15.73 24.69 5.52
C THR A 243 17.09 24.92 6.16
N THR A 244 17.58 26.16 6.20
CA THR A 244 18.83 26.55 6.90
C THR A 244 18.58 26.97 8.34
N GLY A 245 17.32 27.05 8.77
CA GLY A 245 16.90 27.50 10.09
C GLY A 245 16.74 29.03 10.20
N HIS A 246 16.94 29.78 9.10
CA HIS A 246 16.75 31.22 9.08
C HIS A 246 15.26 31.58 9.16
N VAL A 247 14.90 32.56 9.99
CA VAL A 247 13.52 33.04 10.14
C VAL A 247 13.15 33.93 8.94
N VAL A 248 12.23 33.44 8.11
CA VAL A 248 11.75 34.16 6.92
C VAL A 248 10.52 35.02 7.20
N ALA A 249 9.73 34.67 8.21
CA ALA A 249 8.60 35.45 8.69
C ALA A 249 8.36 35.18 10.17
N GLN A 250 7.85 36.15 10.90
CA GLN A 250 7.45 35.96 12.31
C GLN A 250 6.36 36.94 12.73
N THR A 251 5.59 36.52 13.73
CA THR A 251 4.58 37.38 14.38
C THR A 251 4.48 37.05 15.88
N LYS A 252 4.05 38.03 16.67
CA LYS A 252 3.84 37.91 18.11
C LYS A 252 2.47 38.48 18.46
N THR A 253 1.66 37.67 19.15
CA THR A 253 0.34 38.07 19.59
C THR A 253 0.22 37.93 21.11
N PRO A 254 0.02 39.01 21.86
CA PRO A 254 -0.27 38.92 23.28
C PRO A 254 -1.69 38.40 23.50
N VAL A 255 -1.88 37.53 24.48
CA VAL A 255 -3.17 36.93 24.83
C VAL A 255 -3.32 36.84 26.35
N ARG A 256 -4.50 37.21 26.88
CA ARG A 256 -4.83 36.96 28.26
C ARG A 256 -5.77 35.77 28.35
N LEU A 257 -5.23 34.63 28.70
CA LEU A 257 -5.98 33.38 28.81
C LEU A 257 -6.57 33.23 30.20
N LEU A 258 -7.90 33.12 30.31
CA LEU A 258 -8.59 33.02 31.57
C LEU A 258 -8.28 31.66 32.24
N LYS A 259 -8.48 31.57 33.53
CA LYS A 259 -8.38 30.31 34.27
C LYS A 259 -9.39 29.29 33.74
N GLN A 260 -9.01 28.03 33.68
CA GLN A 260 -9.84 26.90 33.23
C GLN A 260 -10.57 27.18 31.90
N SER A 261 -9.83 27.79 30.93
CA SER A 261 -10.41 28.18 29.66
C SER A 261 -9.49 27.81 28.48
N ALA A 262 -10.01 27.96 27.28
CA ALA A 262 -9.27 27.83 26.05
C ALA A 262 -9.63 29.00 25.12
N GLU A 263 -8.71 29.31 24.18
CA GLU A 263 -8.88 30.38 23.21
C GLU A 263 -8.11 30.04 21.92
N THR A 264 -8.62 30.52 20.79
CA THR A 264 -7.92 30.45 19.51
C THR A 264 -7.26 31.79 19.21
N VAL A 265 -5.96 31.76 18.97
CA VAL A 265 -5.16 32.96 18.61
C VAL A 265 -4.93 32.94 17.12
N GLU A 266 -5.43 34.00 16.44
CA GLU A 266 -5.30 34.18 15.00
C GLU A 266 -4.07 35.04 14.69
N GLN A 267 -3.27 34.61 13.73
CA GLN A 267 -2.02 35.26 13.32
C GLN A 267 -1.87 35.26 11.82
N ASP A 268 -1.39 36.37 11.27
CA ASP A 268 -0.99 36.51 9.87
C ASP A 268 0.52 36.66 9.77
N LEU A 269 1.14 35.91 8.83
CA LEU A 269 2.53 36.06 8.47
C LEU A 269 2.65 36.35 6.96
N VAL A 270 3.55 37.26 6.61
CA VAL A 270 3.84 37.57 5.21
C VAL A 270 5.22 37.02 4.86
N ILE A 271 5.30 36.27 3.80
CA ILE A 271 6.51 35.64 3.28
C ILE A 271 6.81 36.26 1.94
N ASP A 272 7.93 37.01 1.83
CA ASP A 272 8.37 37.59 0.58
C ASP A 272 9.17 36.57 -0.23
N SER A 273 8.88 36.46 -1.53
CA SER A 273 9.51 35.54 -2.48
C SER A 273 9.55 34.09 -1.96
N PRO A 274 8.37 33.47 -1.65
CA PRO A 274 8.31 32.14 -1.08
C PRO A 274 8.82 31.07 -2.05
N THR A 275 9.53 30.06 -1.54
CA THR A 275 9.77 28.84 -2.29
C THR A 275 8.54 27.94 -2.16
N LEU A 276 7.88 27.70 -3.29
CA LEU A 276 6.63 26.94 -3.30
C LEU A 276 6.91 25.43 -3.28
N TRP A 277 6.05 24.69 -2.57
CA TRP A 277 6.05 23.23 -2.58
C TRP A 277 5.45 22.72 -3.89
N HIS A 278 6.12 21.74 -4.50
CA HIS A 278 5.65 21.08 -5.71
C HIS A 278 6.12 19.62 -5.73
N PRO A 279 5.41 18.66 -6.32
CA PRO A 279 5.80 17.23 -6.33
C PRO A 279 7.21 16.94 -6.88
N TYR A 280 7.74 17.78 -7.73
CA TYR A 280 9.09 17.64 -8.28
C TYR A 280 10.15 18.49 -7.56
N THR A 281 9.72 19.45 -6.76
CA THR A 281 10.57 20.31 -5.94
C THR A 281 9.92 20.53 -4.56
N PRO A 282 9.83 19.50 -3.74
CA PRO A 282 9.11 19.56 -2.46
C PRO A 282 9.90 20.34 -1.42
N TYR A 283 9.55 21.62 -1.28
CA TYR A 283 10.19 22.52 -0.32
C TYR A 283 9.32 22.71 0.92
N LEU A 284 9.89 22.41 2.10
CA LEU A 284 9.21 22.52 3.38
C LEU A 284 9.89 23.54 4.28
N TYR A 285 9.08 24.47 4.79
CA TYR A 285 9.45 25.33 5.89
C TYR A 285 9.19 24.62 7.23
N THR A 286 9.79 25.15 8.31
CA THR A 286 9.44 24.76 9.69
C THR A 286 8.72 25.91 10.36
N LEU A 287 7.46 25.69 10.70
CA LEU A 287 6.67 26.58 11.54
C LEU A 287 6.93 26.24 13.02
N GLN A 288 7.67 27.09 13.70
CA GLN A 288 7.87 27.03 15.14
C GLN A 288 6.88 27.97 15.84
N THR A 289 6.05 27.41 16.73
CA THR A 289 5.12 28.20 17.55
C THR A 289 5.41 28.00 19.03
N GLN A 290 5.67 29.06 19.72
CA GLN A 290 5.98 29.08 21.15
C GLN A 290 4.90 29.82 21.92
N LEU A 291 4.49 29.22 23.03
CA LEU A 291 3.63 29.83 24.05
C LEU A 291 4.50 30.36 25.19
N LEU A 292 4.58 31.67 25.33
CA LEU A 292 5.51 32.35 26.23
C LEU A 292 4.77 32.98 27.43
N SER A 293 5.34 32.83 28.63
CA SER A 293 4.99 33.61 29.83
C SER A 293 6.21 34.47 30.23
N GLY A 294 6.21 35.74 29.83
CA GLY A 294 7.43 36.55 29.82
C GLY A 294 8.45 35.94 28.87
N ASP A 295 9.66 35.66 29.37
CA ASP A 295 10.73 35.01 28.58
C ASP A 295 10.72 33.48 28.69
N ARG A 296 9.83 32.91 29.50
CA ARG A 296 9.75 31.45 29.71
C ARG A 296 8.86 30.81 28.64
N VAL A 297 9.40 29.83 27.91
CA VAL A 297 8.62 28.93 27.02
C VAL A 297 7.83 27.96 27.90
N LEU A 298 6.49 27.99 27.79
CA LEU A 298 5.59 27.04 28.43
C LEU A 298 5.34 25.82 27.54
N ASP A 299 5.21 26.08 26.23
CA ASP A 299 4.98 25.03 25.24
C ASP A 299 5.53 25.46 23.89
N GLU A 300 5.97 24.49 23.07
CA GLU A 300 6.48 24.71 21.73
C GLU A 300 6.08 23.58 20.80
N THR A 301 5.70 23.95 19.58
CA THR A 301 5.45 23.00 18.49
C THR A 301 6.26 23.39 17.27
N ASN A 302 6.73 22.37 16.54
CA ASN A 302 7.42 22.51 15.27
C ASN A 302 6.70 21.68 14.21
N LYS A 303 6.22 22.32 13.14
CA LYS A 303 5.49 21.65 12.04
C LYS A 303 6.16 21.94 10.71
N LYS A 304 6.22 20.92 9.84
CA LYS A 304 6.63 21.10 8.46
C LYS A 304 5.47 21.67 7.64
N ILE A 305 5.74 22.74 6.89
CA ILE A 305 4.72 23.46 6.11
C ILE A 305 5.21 23.67 4.70
N GLY A 306 4.42 23.26 3.71
CA GLY A 306 4.64 23.58 2.29
C GLY A 306 3.68 24.66 1.81
N ILE A 307 4.21 25.69 1.17
CA ILE A 307 3.40 26.78 0.60
C ILE A 307 3.01 26.40 -0.82
N ARG A 308 1.72 26.29 -1.09
CA ARG A 308 1.20 25.94 -2.41
C ARG A 308 -0.20 26.49 -2.65
N THR A 309 -0.61 26.51 -3.92
CA THR A 309 -2.01 26.63 -4.32
C THR A 309 -2.43 25.41 -5.14
N ILE A 310 -3.70 25.05 -5.06
CA ILE A 310 -4.31 24.07 -5.94
C ILE A 310 -5.57 24.64 -6.58
N ARG A 311 -5.81 24.24 -7.81
CA ARG A 311 -7.05 24.53 -8.55
C ARG A 311 -7.42 23.31 -9.37
N TYR A 312 -8.67 22.93 -9.29
CA TYR A 312 -9.18 21.78 -10.03
C TYR A 312 -10.46 22.19 -10.74
N THR A 313 -10.47 22.17 -12.07
CA THR A 313 -11.62 22.54 -12.89
C THR A 313 -12.00 21.43 -13.87
N ALA A 314 -13.26 21.41 -14.28
CA ALA A 314 -13.76 20.45 -15.25
C ALA A 314 -13.13 20.67 -16.64
N GLU A 315 -12.84 21.93 -17.00
CA GLU A 315 -12.36 22.28 -18.35
C GLU A 315 -10.85 22.06 -18.51
N GLU A 316 -10.07 22.27 -17.44
CA GLU A 316 -8.62 22.32 -17.55
C GLU A 316 -7.90 21.22 -16.76
N GLY A 317 -8.61 20.49 -15.88
CA GLY A 317 -8.04 19.48 -15.00
C GLY A 317 -7.38 20.09 -13.74
N PHE A 318 -6.33 19.45 -13.24
CA PHE A 318 -5.67 19.80 -11.97
C PHE A 318 -4.45 20.71 -12.18
N PHE A 319 -4.33 21.71 -11.31
CA PHE A 319 -3.22 22.68 -11.27
C PHE A 319 -2.63 22.78 -9.88
N ILE A 320 -1.32 22.91 -9.81
CA ILE A 320 -0.58 23.27 -8.61
C ILE A 320 0.29 24.50 -8.91
N ASN A 321 0.23 25.52 -8.05
CA ASN A 321 0.98 26.79 -8.21
C ASN A 321 0.75 27.46 -9.58
N GLY A 322 -0.43 27.30 -10.16
CA GLY A 322 -0.77 27.81 -11.49
C GLY A 322 -0.22 26.97 -12.66
N GLU A 323 0.52 25.90 -12.39
CA GLU A 323 1.03 24.99 -13.42
C GLU A 323 0.13 23.77 -13.53
N LYS A 324 -0.23 23.40 -14.75
CA LYS A 324 -1.03 22.19 -14.99
C LYS A 324 -0.21 20.95 -14.65
N LEU A 325 -0.79 20.07 -13.84
CA LEU A 325 -0.18 18.81 -13.46
C LEU A 325 -1.18 17.67 -13.66
N TYR A 326 -0.73 16.60 -14.28
CA TYR A 326 -1.49 15.37 -14.41
C TYR A 326 -1.08 14.41 -13.32
N MET A 327 -2.04 13.96 -12.49
CA MET A 327 -1.76 13.00 -11.41
C MET A 327 -1.62 11.58 -11.99
N ARG A 328 -0.43 11.04 -11.96
CA ARG A 328 -0.13 9.65 -12.27
C ARG A 328 0.06 8.91 -10.98
N GLY A 329 -0.99 8.25 -10.53
CA GLY A 329 -1.09 7.68 -9.20
C GLY A 329 -1.18 6.17 -9.18
N ALA A 330 -1.07 5.65 -7.96
CA ALA A 330 -1.37 4.28 -7.62
C ALA A 330 -2.22 4.20 -6.35
N ASN A 331 -3.06 3.18 -6.25
CA ASN A 331 -3.73 2.82 -5.01
C ASN A 331 -2.78 2.01 -4.14
N ARG A 332 -2.67 2.35 -2.85
CA ARG A 332 -1.75 1.68 -1.93
C ARG A 332 -2.49 1.07 -0.75
N HIS A 333 -2.25 -0.23 -0.52
CA HIS A 333 -2.50 -0.87 0.76
C HIS A 333 -1.25 -0.84 1.63
N GLN A 334 -1.41 -0.61 2.96
CA GLN A 334 -0.28 -0.43 3.87
C GLN A 334 0.36 -1.75 4.32
N ALA A 335 -0.36 -2.88 4.19
CA ALA A 335 0.08 -4.17 4.70
C ALA A 335 1.31 -4.75 4.01
N TYR A 336 2.09 -5.51 4.78
CA TYR A 336 3.19 -6.35 4.33
C TYR A 336 2.93 -7.80 4.73
N ALA A 337 3.58 -8.75 4.06
CA ALA A 337 3.55 -10.14 4.52
C ALA A 337 4.09 -10.25 5.96
N ASN A 338 3.61 -11.22 6.68
CA ASN A 338 3.97 -11.58 8.05
C ASN A 338 3.55 -10.56 9.12
N ILE A 339 3.83 -9.26 8.93
CA ILE A 339 3.59 -8.19 9.91
C ILE A 339 2.29 -7.41 9.67
N GLY A 340 1.55 -7.71 8.59
CA GLY A 340 0.32 -6.97 8.27
C GLY A 340 0.52 -5.46 8.21
N ASP A 341 -0.33 -4.73 8.93
CA ASP A 341 -0.31 -3.26 8.98
C ASP A 341 0.74 -2.69 9.96
N ALA A 342 1.43 -3.53 10.74
CA ALA A 342 2.39 -3.10 11.75
C ALA A 342 3.76 -2.71 11.14
N ALA A 343 3.76 -1.80 10.20
CA ALA A 343 4.96 -1.28 9.55
C ALA A 343 5.55 -0.08 10.30
N SER A 344 6.88 -0.05 10.51
CA SER A 344 7.56 1.09 11.13
C SER A 344 7.53 2.34 10.25
N ASN A 345 7.77 3.51 10.85
CA ASN A 345 7.82 4.79 10.13
C ASN A 345 8.76 4.76 8.94
N SER A 346 9.94 4.16 9.08
CA SER A 346 10.91 4.05 7.99
C SER A 346 10.41 3.20 6.82
N MET A 347 9.52 2.23 7.07
CA MET A 347 8.89 1.44 6.02
C MET A 347 7.85 2.25 5.25
N GLN A 348 7.09 3.12 5.94
CA GLN A 348 6.19 4.07 5.30
C GLN A 348 6.95 5.00 4.34
N VAL A 349 8.11 5.48 4.78
CA VAL A 349 8.99 6.32 3.95
C VAL A 349 9.54 5.57 2.75
N ARG A 350 9.96 4.31 2.91
CA ARG A 350 10.43 3.47 1.79
C ARG A 350 9.37 3.28 0.71
N ASP A 351 8.10 3.12 1.10
CA ASP A 351 7.00 3.03 0.13
C ASP A 351 6.88 4.31 -0.71
N VAL A 352 6.99 5.49 -0.09
CA VAL A 352 6.97 6.77 -0.82
C VAL A 352 8.15 6.90 -1.78
N ILE A 353 9.36 6.52 -1.34
CA ILE A 353 10.55 6.52 -2.19
C ILE A 353 10.37 5.58 -3.38
N ASP A 354 9.85 4.37 -3.16
CA ASP A 354 9.68 3.38 -4.22
C ASP A 354 8.54 3.78 -5.18
N LEU A 355 7.46 4.42 -4.69
CA LEU A 355 6.44 5.03 -5.53
C LEU A 355 7.04 6.12 -6.43
N LYS A 356 7.82 7.03 -5.87
CA LYS A 356 8.51 8.09 -6.64
C LYS A 356 9.46 7.49 -7.69
N ARG A 357 10.23 6.47 -7.33
CA ARG A 357 11.11 5.73 -8.26
C ARG A 357 10.34 5.04 -9.37
N GLY A 358 9.15 4.52 -9.03
CA GLY A 358 8.21 3.93 -9.99
C GLY A 358 7.60 4.92 -10.99
N GLY A 359 7.87 6.23 -10.84
CA GLY A 359 7.37 7.27 -11.74
C GLY A 359 6.04 7.89 -11.32
N TYR A 360 5.53 7.55 -10.14
CA TYR A 360 4.30 8.14 -9.61
C TYR A 360 4.54 9.53 -9.03
N ASN A 361 3.57 10.41 -9.22
CA ASN A 361 3.54 11.72 -8.57
C ASN A 361 2.33 11.87 -7.63
N ALA A 362 1.49 10.84 -7.55
CA ALA A 362 0.32 10.79 -6.69
C ALA A 362 0.10 9.38 -6.11
N VAL A 363 -0.62 9.30 -5.00
CA VAL A 363 -1.08 8.07 -4.38
C VAL A 363 -2.48 8.26 -3.83
N ARG A 364 -3.31 7.23 -3.90
CA ARG A 364 -4.57 7.15 -3.19
C ARG A 364 -4.42 6.18 -2.04
N ALA A 365 -4.68 6.64 -0.83
CA ALA A 365 -4.64 5.84 0.40
C ALA A 365 -5.90 4.97 0.47
N ALA A 366 -5.94 3.92 -0.32
CA ALA A 366 -7.13 3.07 -0.44
C ALA A 366 -7.14 1.99 0.65
N HIS A 367 -8.24 1.83 1.42
CA HIS A 367 -9.45 2.66 1.45
C HIS A 367 -9.65 3.16 2.88
N TYR A 368 -8.70 3.90 3.42
CA TYR A 368 -8.66 4.33 4.82
C TYR A 368 -7.58 5.42 5.05
N PRO A 369 -7.69 6.21 6.14
CA PRO A 369 -6.69 7.22 6.47
C PRO A 369 -5.28 6.66 6.61
N ALA A 370 -4.32 7.30 5.94
CA ALA A 370 -2.93 6.90 5.92
C ALA A 370 -2.26 7.05 7.30
N ASP A 371 -1.12 6.39 7.43
CA ASP A 371 -0.20 6.56 8.56
C ASP A 371 0.39 7.99 8.55
N PRO A 372 0.53 8.69 9.69
CA PRO A 372 1.13 10.02 9.74
C PRO A 372 2.53 10.08 9.12
N ALA A 373 3.39 9.07 9.37
CA ALA A 373 4.74 9.03 8.79
C ALA A 373 4.72 8.87 7.26
N PHE A 374 3.68 8.23 6.71
CA PHE A 374 3.50 8.16 5.26
C PHE A 374 3.19 9.54 4.67
N LEU A 375 2.33 10.32 5.30
CA LEU A 375 1.99 11.69 4.86
C LEU A 375 3.19 12.63 4.99
N ASP A 376 3.94 12.56 6.10
CA ASP A 376 5.19 13.31 6.27
C ASP A 376 6.20 13.00 5.16
N ALA A 377 6.31 11.72 4.78
CA ALA A 377 7.16 11.31 3.67
C ALA A 377 6.62 11.83 2.31
N CYS A 378 5.30 11.81 2.10
CA CYS A 378 4.69 12.39 0.90
C CYS A 378 4.98 13.89 0.77
N ASP A 379 4.94 14.62 1.88
CA ASP A 379 5.34 16.04 1.93
C ASP A 379 6.81 16.23 1.56
N GLN A 380 7.68 15.39 2.12
CA GLN A 380 9.13 15.49 1.96
C GLN A 380 9.61 15.11 0.56
N TYR A 381 9.03 14.05 -0.03
CA TYR A 381 9.48 13.53 -1.33
C TYR A 381 8.61 13.99 -2.50
N GLY A 382 7.53 14.72 -2.22
CA GLY A 382 6.67 15.31 -3.22
C GLY A 382 5.74 14.29 -3.89
N LEU A 383 4.92 13.60 -3.11
CA LEU A 383 3.88 12.71 -3.61
C LEU A 383 2.51 13.27 -3.24
N LEU A 384 1.67 13.57 -4.23
CA LEU A 384 0.30 14.04 -3.99
C LEU A 384 -0.54 12.92 -3.37
N VAL A 385 -1.44 13.25 -2.46
CA VAL A 385 -2.26 12.27 -1.73
C VAL A 385 -3.75 12.54 -1.95
N VAL A 386 -4.48 11.47 -2.24
CA VAL A 386 -5.94 11.36 -2.07
C VAL A 386 -6.16 10.61 -0.76
N GLU A 387 -6.63 11.30 0.25
CA GLU A 387 -6.89 10.74 1.58
C GLU A 387 -8.33 10.23 1.66
N CYS A 388 -8.55 9.01 2.19
CA CYS A 388 -9.83 8.32 2.14
C CYS A 388 -10.40 8.03 3.54
N ILE A 389 -11.71 8.16 3.73
CA ILE A 389 -12.39 7.59 4.91
C ILE A 389 -12.48 6.06 4.78
N PRO A 390 -12.52 5.31 5.91
CA PRO A 390 -12.53 3.85 5.85
C PRO A 390 -13.88 3.30 5.40
N GLY A 391 -13.89 2.47 4.34
CA GLY A 391 -15.09 1.78 3.88
C GLY A 391 -14.96 1.20 2.47
N TRP A 392 -15.66 0.07 2.25
CA TRP A 392 -15.74 -0.59 0.97
C TRP A 392 -17.00 -1.45 0.86
N GLN A 393 -17.85 -1.16 -0.13
CA GLN A 393 -19.09 -1.88 -0.45
C GLN A 393 -19.96 -2.20 0.78
N PHE A 394 -20.05 -1.25 1.71
CA PHE A 394 -20.84 -1.39 2.92
C PHE A 394 -21.35 -0.04 3.41
N TYR A 395 -22.60 -0.02 3.83
CA TYR A 395 -23.25 1.10 4.52
C TYR A 395 -24.21 0.55 5.57
N ASN A 396 -24.16 1.11 6.77
CA ASN A 396 -25.11 0.80 7.84
C ASN A 396 -25.94 2.05 8.16
N PRO A 397 -27.28 1.99 8.07
CA PRO A 397 -28.15 3.13 8.36
C PRO A 397 -28.30 3.45 9.85
N ASP A 398 -27.67 2.66 10.75
CA ASP A 398 -27.69 2.96 12.18
C ASP A 398 -26.99 4.30 12.48
N SER A 399 -27.63 5.11 13.32
CA SER A 399 -27.14 6.44 13.67
C SER A 399 -25.76 6.42 14.35
N THR A 400 -25.40 5.32 15.01
CA THR A 400 -24.08 5.14 15.63
C THR A 400 -22.99 4.99 14.57
N PHE A 401 -23.25 4.17 13.53
CA PHE A 401 -22.33 4.03 12.39
C PHE A 401 -22.13 5.37 11.67
N ILE A 402 -23.23 6.07 11.36
CA ILE A 402 -23.21 7.37 10.66
C ILE A 402 -22.43 8.40 11.48
N ARG A 403 -22.69 8.50 12.78
CA ARG A 403 -21.95 9.41 13.68
C ARG A 403 -20.46 9.08 13.69
N ARG A 404 -20.07 7.80 13.89
CA ARG A 404 -18.66 7.38 13.88
C ARG A 404 -17.99 7.66 12.54
N LEU A 405 -18.70 7.47 11.42
CA LEU A 405 -18.21 7.81 10.11
C LEU A 405 -17.90 9.31 9.96
N TYR A 406 -18.82 10.16 10.44
CA TYR A 406 -18.60 11.61 10.44
C TYR A 406 -17.46 12.02 11.37
N ASP A 407 -17.35 11.40 12.54
CA ASP A 407 -16.25 11.66 13.47
C ASP A 407 -14.90 11.28 12.86
N ILE A 408 -14.81 10.15 12.16
CA ILE A 408 -13.60 9.75 11.42
C ILE A 408 -13.27 10.77 10.31
N GLY A 409 -14.27 11.21 9.55
CA GLY A 409 -14.07 12.24 8.51
C GLY A 409 -13.52 13.56 9.07
N ARG A 410 -14.11 14.05 10.20
CA ARG A 410 -13.61 15.24 10.90
C ARG A 410 -12.17 15.05 11.39
N GLN A 411 -11.91 13.94 12.07
CA GLN A 411 -10.59 13.64 12.64
C GLN A 411 -9.52 13.53 11.55
N MET A 412 -9.82 12.89 10.43
CA MET A 412 -8.93 12.80 9.27
C MET A 412 -8.55 14.20 8.77
N ILE A 413 -9.52 15.05 8.54
CA ILE A 413 -9.27 16.42 8.07
C ILE A 413 -8.46 17.21 9.11
N ARG A 414 -8.84 17.18 10.40
CA ARG A 414 -8.16 17.91 11.48
C ARG A 414 -6.71 17.47 11.66
N ARG A 415 -6.44 16.16 11.57
CA ARG A 415 -5.08 15.61 11.68
C ARG A 415 -4.21 16.07 10.50
N ASP A 416 -4.76 15.95 9.28
CA ASP A 416 -3.95 15.95 8.05
C ASP A 416 -4.01 17.27 7.25
N ARG A 417 -4.84 18.24 7.66
CA ARG A 417 -5.10 19.50 6.94
C ARG A 417 -3.89 20.40 6.69
N ASN A 418 -2.78 20.19 7.41
CA ASN A 418 -1.56 20.98 7.22
C ASN A 418 -0.55 20.34 6.26
N HIS A 419 -0.81 19.11 5.77
CA HIS A 419 0.06 18.45 4.81
C HIS A 419 -0.11 19.03 3.40
N PRO A 420 0.94 19.61 2.80
CA PRO A 420 0.85 20.15 1.44
C PRO A 420 0.64 19.07 0.38
N SER A 421 0.99 17.81 0.67
CA SER A 421 0.77 16.67 -0.22
C SER A 421 -0.69 16.27 -0.37
N VAL A 422 -1.53 16.46 0.66
CA VAL A 422 -2.96 16.10 0.60
C VAL A 422 -3.70 17.12 -0.27
N VAL A 423 -4.23 16.67 -1.41
CA VAL A 423 -4.89 17.52 -2.41
C VAL A 423 -6.35 17.17 -2.66
N LEU A 424 -6.77 15.96 -2.30
CA LEU A 424 -8.15 15.50 -2.38
C LEU A 424 -8.53 14.73 -1.12
N TRP A 425 -9.75 14.95 -0.66
CA TRP A 425 -10.34 14.30 0.48
C TRP A 425 -11.49 13.43 -0.01
N GLU A 426 -11.26 12.11 -0.10
CA GLU A 426 -12.29 11.17 -0.45
C GLU A 426 -13.16 10.85 0.76
N THR A 427 -14.18 11.68 0.95
CA THR A 427 -15.17 11.55 2.03
C THR A 427 -16.38 10.74 1.57
N ALA A 428 -16.16 9.78 0.69
CA ALA A 428 -17.13 8.84 0.17
C ALA A 428 -16.78 7.40 0.58
N LEU A 429 -17.79 6.60 0.89
CA LEU A 429 -17.59 5.16 1.10
C LEU A 429 -17.34 4.48 -0.26
N ASN A 430 -16.14 3.92 -0.43
CA ASN A 430 -15.74 3.31 -1.70
C ASN A 430 -16.76 2.26 -2.17
N GLU A 431 -17.18 2.33 -3.43
CA GLU A 431 -18.11 1.38 -4.07
C GLU A 431 -19.36 1.03 -3.25
N SER A 432 -19.83 1.95 -2.43
CA SER A 432 -20.92 1.71 -1.51
C SER A 432 -22.19 2.41 -1.96
N ARG A 433 -23.34 1.76 -1.74
CA ARG A 433 -24.65 2.37 -1.94
C ARG A 433 -25.13 2.98 -0.63
N TYR A 434 -25.15 4.29 -0.55
CA TYR A 434 -25.64 5.04 0.59
C TYR A 434 -26.58 6.17 0.15
N PRO A 435 -27.42 6.75 1.03
CA PRO A 435 -28.36 7.78 0.64
C PRO A 435 -27.66 9.09 0.26
N VAL A 436 -28.28 9.85 -0.64
CA VAL A 436 -27.80 11.18 -1.07
C VAL A 436 -27.65 12.15 0.09
N SER A 437 -28.48 12.01 1.12
CA SER A 437 -28.35 12.82 2.36
C SER A 437 -26.99 12.65 3.04
N LEU A 438 -26.44 11.42 3.07
CA LEU A 438 -25.10 11.17 3.62
C LEU A 438 -24.03 11.90 2.81
N ALA A 439 -24.09 11.82 1.47
CA ALA A 439 -23.15 12.53 0.58
C ALA A 439 -23.20 14.05 0.84
N LYS A 440 -24.39 14.62 0.97
CA LYS A 440 -24.57 16.03 1.27
C LYS A 440 -23.99 16.41 2.64
N GLU A 441 -24.34 15.67 3.68
CA GLU A 441 -23.93 15.99 5.05
C GLU A 441 -22.41 15.86 5.25
N ILE A 442 -21.79 14.81 4.66
CA ILE A 442 -20.34 14.63 4.79
C ILE A 442 -19.55 15.68 3.98
N GLN A 443 -20.11 16.14 2.87
CA GLN A 443 -19.55 17.24 2.08
C GLN A 443 -19.61 18.56 2.89
N GLU A 444 -20.76 18.91 3.42
CA GLU A 444 -20.96 20.11 4.25
C GLU A 444 -20.03 20.09 5.47
N LEU A 445 -19.92 18.94 6.13
CA LEU A 445 -19.01 18.71 7.24
C LEU A 445 -17.56 18.93 6.86
N SER A 446 -17.11 18.37 5.71
CA SER A 446 -15.73 18.48 5.26
C SER A 446 -15.36 19.91 4.96
N HIS A 447 -16.20 20.65 4.25
CA HIS A 447 -15.97 22.06 4.00
C HIS A 447 -16.05 22.95 5.26
N ALA A 448 -16.85 22.55 6.25
CA ALA A 448 -16.86 23.24 7.55
C ALA A 448 -15.53 23.04 8.31
N GLU A 449 -14.92 21.84 8.22
CA GLU A 449 -13.63 21.53 8.87
C GLU A 449 -12.41 22.17 8.16
N TYR A 450 -12.54 22.44 6.86
CA TYR A 450 -11.49 23.12 6.08
C TYR A 450 -12.12 24.22 5.22
N PRO A 451 -12.43 25.37 5.79
CA PRO A 451 -13.04 26.48 5.05
C PRO A 451 -12.05 27.10 4.06
N GLY A 452 -12.57 27.57 2.93
CA GLY A 452 -11.80 28.21 1.86
C GLY A 452 -11.84 27.42 0.57
N ASP A 453 -11.03 27.85 -0.40
CA ASP A 453 -10.98 27.35 -1.78
C ASP A 453 -9.82 26.36 -2.04
N GLN A 454 -9.11 25.96 -1.01
CA GLN A 454 -7.96 25.05 -1.09
C GLN A 454 -8.31 23.60 -0.76
N MET A 455 -9.57 23.30 -0.44
CA MET A 455 -10.08 21.96 -0.18
C MET A 455 -10.93 21.47 -1.35
N TYR A 456 -10.72 20.20 -1.72
CA TYR A 456 -11.53 19.51 -2.71
C TYR A 456 -11.92 18.14 -2.17
N THR A 457 -13.21 17.89 -2.09
CA THR A 457 -13.76 16.57 -1.75
C THR A 457 -13.97 15.73 -3.00
N ALA A 458 -13.74 14.44 -2.89
CA ALA A 458 -13.94 13.49 -3.99
C ALA A 458 -15.04 12.48 -3.68
N GLY A 459 -15.93 12.25 -4.66
CA GLY A 459 -17.07 11.36 -4.54
C GLY A 459 -17.07 10.21 -5.52
N ASP A 460 -17.80 9.14 -5.18
CA ASP A 460 -17.95 7.92 -5.95
C ASP A 460 -19.25 7.91 -6.78
N TYR A 461 -19.16 7.44 -8.00
CA TYR A 461 -20.28 7.28 -8.93
C TYR A 461 -20.97 5.90 -8.82
N PHE A 462 -20.56 5.02 -7.92
CA PHE A 462 -21.06 3.65 -7.87
C PHE A 462 -22.56 3.60 -7.54
N GLY A 463 -23.37 3.83 -8.54
CA GLY A 463 -24.82 3.64 -8.55
C GLY A 463 -25.69 4.88 -8.41
N HIS A 464 -25.18 6.11 -8.26
CA HIS A 464 -26.02 7.28 -8.07
C HIS A 464 -25.46 8.57 -8.69
N ALA A 465 -25.91 8.91 -9.90
CA ALA A 465 -25.67 10.21 -10.52
C ALA A 465 -26.13 11.39 -9.64
N ASP A 466 -27.10 11.16 -8.75
CA ASP A 466 -27.67 12.15 -7.85
C ASP A 466 -26.69 12.64 -6.77
N MET A 467 -25.54 11.96 -6.56
CA MET A 467 -24.51 12.39 -5.63
C MET A 467 -23.54 13.41 -6.24
N GLU A 468 -23.41 13.45 -7.56
CA GLU A 468 -22.49 14.35 -8.25
C GLU A 468 -22.57 15.81 -7.80
N PRO A 469 -23.75 16.41 -7.52
CA PRO A 469 -23.81 17.81 -7.09
C PRO A 469 -23.10 18.12 -5.78
N TYR A 470 -22.91 17.11 -4.92
CA TYR A 470 -22.43 17.31 -3.55
C TYR A 470 -20.91 17.21 -3.41
N TYR A 471 -20.18 16.61 -4.35
CA TYR A 471 -18.72 16.54 -4.32
C TYR A 471 -18.10 17.57 -5.26
N ASP A 472 -16.89 18.06 -4.90
CA ASP A 472 -16.14 19.03 -5.72
C ASP A 472 -15.53 18.36 -6.93
N VAL A 473 -14.97 17.16 -6.73
CA VAL A 473 -14.35 16.32 -7.75
C VAL A 473 -15.06 14.98 -7.77
N PHE A 474 -15.23 14.46 -8.97
CA PHE A 474 -15.92 13.21 -9.14
C PHE A 474 -15.03 12.19 -9.82
N TYR A 475 -14.98 10.96 -9.35
CA TYR A 475 -14.34 9.94 -10.12
C TYR A 475 -15.34 9.08 -10.85
N LYS A 476 -15.12 9.00 -12.14
CA LYS A 476 -15.86 8.13 -13.02
C LYS A 476 -14.91 7.03 -13.43
N GLN A 477 -15.29 5.80 -13.11
CA GLN A 477 -14.77 4.68 -13.87
C GLN A 477 -15.27 4.89 -15.29
N VAL A 478 -14.39 5.30 -16.18
CA VAL A 478 -14.76 5.49 -17.58
C VAL A 478 -14.88 4.09 -18.17
N SER A 479 -16.05 3.49 -17.99
CA SER A 479 -16.37 2.20 -18.56
C SER A 479 -17.12 2.39 -19.87
N ARG A 480 -16.61 1.83 -20.94
CA ARG A 480 -17.15 1.61 -22.28
C ARG A 480 -16.85 2.67 -23.32
N PHE A 481 -16.05 2.24 -24.28
CA PHE A 481 -16.09 2.78 -25.64
C PHE A 481 -17.39 2.41 -26.35
N PRO A 482 -17.82 3.20 -27.32
CA PRO A 482 -18.93 2.83 -28.19
C PRO A 482 -18.63 1.53 -28.95
N LYS A 483 -19.62 0.71 -29.14
CA LYS A 483 -19.58 -0.66 -29.67
C LYS A 483 -19.07 -0.81 -31.11
N ASP A 484 -18.73 0.24 -31.82
CA ASP A 484 -18.55 0.24 -33.27
C ASP A 484 -17.10 0.55 -33.68
N GLY A 485 -16.17 -0.28 -33.26
CA GLY A 485 -14.88 -0.48 -33.96
C GLY A 485 -13.92 0.72 -34.12
N ASP A 486 -14.29 1.89 -33.69
CA ASP A 486 -13.52 3.13 -33.81
C ASP A 486 -12.97 3.52 -32.42
N VAL A 487 -11.95 2.81 -32.03
CA VAL A 487 -11.50 2.69 -30.64
C VAL A 487 -10.89 3.99 -30.09
N MET A 488 -10.44 4.90 -30.91
CA MET A 488 -9.67 6.06 -30.45
C MET A 488 -10.21 7.42 -30.85
N SER A 489 -11.12 7.47 -31.84
CA SER A 489 -11.65 8.73 -32.34
C SER A 489 -12.80 9.29 -31.50
N ASN A 490 -13.33 8.52 -30.55
CA ASN A 490 -14.60 8.83 -29.89
C ASN A 490 -14.52 9.05 -28.38
N TYR A 491 -13.32 9.13 -27.79
CA TYR A 491 -13.18 9.93 -26.59
C TYR A 491 -13.03 11.37 -27.09
N PRO A 492 -14.09 12.15 -27.10
CA PRO A 492 -13.95 13.47 -27.69
C PRO A 492 -12.89 14.19 -26.85
N GLU A 493 -11.86 14.72 -27.54
CA GLU A 493 -10.99 15.72 -26.95
C GLU A 493 -11.82 16.84 -26.32
N ASP A 494 -13.10 16.89 -26.64
CA ASP A 494 -14.13 17.82 -26.21
C ASP A 494 -15.03 17.31 -25.09
N PHE A 495 -14.83 16.07 -24.52
CA PHE A 495 -15.66 15.65 -23.40
C PHE A 495 -15.27 16.39 -22.14
N ILE A 496 -16.02 17.43 -21.82
CA ILE A 496 -15.90 18.19 -20.57
C ILE A 496 -17.05 17.74 -19.67
N SER A 497 -16.70 17.18 -18.50
CA SER A 497 -17.66 16.89 -17.46
C SER A 497 -18.19 18.16 -16.81
N VAL A 498 -19.34 18.11 -16.16
CA VAL A 498 -19.85 19.21 -15.32
C VAL A 498 -18.99 19.43 -14.07
N LYS A 499 -18.24 18.41 -13.64
CA LYS A 499 -17.34 18.44 -12.47
C LYS A 499 -15.93 18.05 -12.89
N PRO A 500 -14.89 18.51 -12.17
CA PRO A 500 -13.55 17.96 -12.32
C PRO A 500 -13.55 16.45 -12.13
N LEU A 501 -12.76 15.73 -12.96
CA LEU A 501 -12.74 14.28 -12.99
C LEU A 501 -11.33 13.72 -12.77
N PHE A 502 -11.28 12.55 -12.16
CA PHE A 502 -10.11 11.64 -12.22
C PHE A 502 -10.60 10.17 -12.25
N THR A 503 -9.72 9.27 -12.68
CA THR A 503 -9.98 7.83 -12.61
C THR A 503 -9.31 7.28 -11.34
N ARG A 504 -10.11 6.86 -10.34
CA ARG A 504 -9.57 6.38 -9.06
C ARG A 504 -8.86 5.04 -9.14
N GLU A 505 -9.32 4.16 -10.04
CA GLU A 505 -8.84 2.80 -10.19
C GLU A 505 -8.90 2.38 -11.65
N TRP A 506 -7.86 1.71 -12.13
CA TRP A 506 -7.81 1.07 -13.42
C TRP A 506 -6.82 -0.11 -13.37
N GLY A 507 -6.99 -1.13 -14.21
CA GLY A 507 -6.13 -2.32 -14.24
C GLY A 507 -6.43 -3.33 -13.13
N ASP A 508 -7.60 -3.26 -12.51
CA ASP A 508 -8.03 -4.13 -11.41
C ASP A 508 -8.35 -5.56 -11.81
N GLY A 509 -8.75 -5.82 -13.05
CA GLY A 509 -8.99 -7.18 -13.56
C GLY A 509 -7.75 -8.09 -13.60
N VAL A 510 -6.59 -7.55 -13.28
CA VAL A 510 -5.32 -8.27 -13.24
C VAL A 510 -5.14 -8.93 -11.88
N GLY A 511 -5.05 -10.26 -11.83
CA GLY A 511 -4.77 -10.99 -10.60
C GLY A 511 -6.00 -11.41 -9.78
N GLU A 512 -7.22 -11.19 -10.27
CA GLU A 512 -8.44 -11.69 -9.60
C GLU A 512 -8.59 -13.20 -9.63
N LYS A 513 -7.87 -13.89 -10.52
CA LYS A 513 -7.87 -15.35 -10.60
C LYS A 513 -6.82 -15.92 -9.65
N PRO A 514 -7.15 -16.94 -8.83
CA PRO A 514 -6.20 -17.56 -7.93
C PRO A 514 -5.05 -18.19 -8.73
N ARG A 515 -3.84 -17.72 -8.47
CA ARG A 515 -2.63 -18.21 -9.14
C ARG A 515 -1.44 -18.23 -8.20
N VAL A 516 -0.48 -19.04 -8.59
CA VAL A 516 0.85 -19.14 -8.00
C VAL A 516 1.59 -17.80 -8.11
N SER A 517 2.55 -17.57 -7.24
CA SER A 517 3.37 -16.37 -7.22
C SER A 517 3.80 -15.92 -8.61
N LEU A 518 3.49 -14.67 -8.96
CA LEU A 518 3.79 -14.09 -10.26
C LEU A 518 5.28 -14.00 -10.56
N LYS A 519 6.14 -13.99 -9.53
CA LYS A 519 7.59 -13.88 -9.70
C LYS A 519 8.22 -15.11 -10.37
N GLU A 520 7.56 -16.26 -10.28
CA GLU A 520 8.03 -17.52 -10.86
C GLU A 520 7.59 -17.70 -12.30
N ASN A 521 6.74 -16.82 -12.82
CA ASN A 521 6.14 -16.96 -14.15
C ASN A 521 6.32 -15.69 -14.98
N GLU A 522 7.27 -15.71 -15.90
CA GLU A 522 7.55 -14.59 -16.83
C GLU A 522 6.33 -14.25 -17.69
N GLU A 523 5.65 -15.27 -18.22
CA GLU A 523 4.48 -15.11 -19.07
C GLU A 523 3.35 -14.40 -18.33
N GLU A 524 3.11 -14.77 -17.08
CA GLU A 524 2.09 -14.13 -16.24
C GLU A 524 2.44 -12.68 -15.90
N GLN A 525 3.72 -12.37 -15.64
CA GLN A 525 4.17 -10.99 -15.48
C GLN A 525 3.98 -10.16 -16.75
N MET A 526 4.29 -10.74 -17.91
CA MET A 526 4.06 -10.09 -19.20
C MET A 526 2.57 -9.90 -19.48
N ARG A 527 1.74 -10.89 -19.15
CA ARG A 527 0.29 -10.77 -19.24
C ARG A 527 -0.25 -9.62 -18.36
N GLN A 528 0.28 -9.45 -17.16
CA GLN A 528 -0.04 -8.27 -16.34
C GLN A 528 0.30 -6.96 -17.03
N CYS A 529 1.46 -6.89 -17.67
CA CYS A 529 1.85 -5.71 -18.45
C CYS A 529 0.87 -5.48 -19.61
N HIS A 530 0.58 -6.53 -20.38
CA HIS A 530 -0.33 -6.46 -21.51
C HIS A 530 -1.74 -6.08 -21.12
N SER A 531 -2.29 -6.68 -20.06
CA SER A 531 -3.65 -6.36 -19.60
C SER A 531 -3.79 -4.92 -19.07
N ARG A 532 -2.70 -4.31 -18.64
CA ARG A 532 -2.69 -2.89 -18.28
C ARG A 532 -2.50 -1.96 -19.47
N ILE A 533 -1.85 -2.40 -20.53
CA ILE A 533 -1.68 -1.63 -21.77
C ILE A 533 -2.87 -1.83 -22.70
N GLU A 534 -3.34 -3.07 -22.82
CA GLU A 534 -4.49 -3.45 -23.66
C GLU A 534 -5.46 -4.26 -22.84
N GLN A 535 -6.71 -3.89 -22.84
CA GLN A 535 -7.73 -4.82 -22.37
C GLN A 535 -8.23 -5.69 -23.51
N LEU A 536 -7.83 -6.93 -23.44
CA LEU A 536 -7.85 -7.91 -24.50
C LEU A 536 -9.23 -8.46 -24.92
N ASN A 537 -10.33 -8.00 -24.38
CA ASN A 537 -11.60 -8.65 -24.70
C ASN A 537 -12.65 -7.78 -25.38
N GLY A 538 -12.24 -6.70 -26.04
CA GLY A 538 -13.15 -5.89 -26.85
C GLY A 538 -14.32 -5.23 -26.09
N GLN A 539 -14.28 -5.22 -24.77
CA GLN A 539 -15.31 -4.62 -23.92
C GLN A 539 -14.93 -3.26 -23.35
N GLY A 540 -13.90 -2.61 -23.90
CA GLY A 540 -13.66 -1.19 -23.70
C GLY A 540 -13.19 -0.81 -22.29
N TYR A 541 -12.04 -1.29 -21.89
CA TYR A 541 -11.34 -0.78 -20.71
C TYR A 541 -10.19 0.13 -21.12
N PHE A 542 -9.75 1.00 -20.21
CA PHE A 542 -8.74 2.01 -20.46
C PHE A 542 -7.35 1.48 -20.19
N ASP A 543 -6.44 1.89 -21.03
CA ASP A 543 -5.05 1.83 -20.71
C ASP A 543 -4.51 3.20 -20.23
N TRP A 544 -3.31 3.20 -19.72
CA TRP A 544 -2.63 4.39 -19.26
C TRP A 544 -2.54 5.50 -20.31
N CYS A 545 -2.20 5.14 -21.54
CA CYS A 545 -1.97 6.13 -22.58
C CYS A 545 -3.26 6.87 -22.96
N MET A 546 -4.38 6.18 -22.88
CA MET A 546 -5.68 6.82 -23.14
C MET A 546 -6.10 7.75 -22.01
N LEU A 547 -5.84 7.35 -20.78
CA LEU A 547 -6.11 8.18 -19.61
C LEU A 547 -5.25 9.45 -19.66
N ASP A 548 -3.96 9.32 -20.01
CA ASP A 548 -3.07 10.47 -20.21
C ASP A 548 -3.48 11.39 -21.36
N ALA A 549 -4.16 10.86 -22.38
CA ALA A 549 -4.55 11.64 -23.55
C ALA A 549 -5.74 12.59 -23.30
N ASN A 550 -6.48 12.42 -22.19
CA ASN A 550 -7.60 13.30 -21.88
C ASN A 550 -7.13 14.57 -21.16
N PRO A 551 -7.14 15.75 -21.81
CA PRO A 551 -6.65 16.98 -21.23
C PRO A 551 -7.53 17.56 -20.10
N HIS A 552 -8.76 17.06 -19.95
CA HIS A 552 -9.73 17.53 -18.97
C HIS A 552 -9.69 16.74 -17.66
N MET A 553 -9.05 15.55 -17.66
CA MET A 553 -8.86 14.77 -16.45
C MET A 553 -7.71 15.32 -15.62
N GLY A 554 -7.86 15.30 -14.30
CA GLY A 554 -6.79 15.65 -13.38
C GLY A 554 -5.79 14.54 -13.14
N GLY A 555 -6.15 13.29 -13.49
CA GLY A 555 -5.26 12.15 -13.32
C GLY A 555 -5.94 10.79 -13.24
N HIS A 556 -5.15 9.78 -12.99
CA HIS A 556 -5.60 8.40 -12.81
C HIS A 556 -4.73 7.63 -11.83
N PHE A 557 -5.28 6.56 -11.25
CA PHE A 557 -4.61 5.73 -10.24
C PHE A 557 -4.72 4.25 -10.62
N VAL A 558 -3.58 3.57 -10.77
CA VAL A 558 -3.55 2.12 -11.06
C VAL A 558 -3.99 1.30 -9.85
N TRP A 559 -4.76 0.25 -10.06
CA TRP A 559 -5.02 -0.78 -9.07
C TRP A 559 -4.09 -1.97 -9.31
N SER A 560 -3.08 -2.22 -8.48
CA SER A 560 -2.70 -1.43 -7.30
C SER A 560 -1.17 -1.26 -7.26
N TYR A 561 -0.64 -0.49 -6.31
CA TYR A 561 0.80 -0.40 -6.10
C TYR A 561 1.38 -1.75 -5.67
N ASN A 562 0.85 -2.31 -4.60
CA ASN A 562 1.33 -3.57 -4.04
C ASN A 562 0.24 -4.65 -3.98
N ASP A 563 0.67 -5.89 -4.01
CA ASP A 563 -0.18 -7.02 -3.63
C ASP A 563 -0.66 -6.86 -2.20
N TYR A 564 -1.84 -7.38 -1.89
CA TYR A 564 -2.44 -7.23 -0.58
C TYR A 564 -3.34 -8.43 -0.23
N ALA A 565 -3.54 -8.67 1.06
CA ALA A 565 -4.42 -9.73 1.53
C ALA A 565 -5.90 -9.30 1.41
N ARG A 566 -6.76 -10.21 0.95
CA ARG A 566 -8.22 -10.06 0.92
C ARG A 566 -8.89 -10.82 2.05
N GLY A 567 -9.88 -10.22 2.69
CA GLY A 567 -10.74 -10.90 3.64
C GLY A 567 -11.62 -11.96 2.99
N SER A 568 -12.11 -11.67 1.80
CA SER A 568 -13.03 -12.53 1.05
C SER A 568 -12.38 -13.72 0.34
N GLN A 569 -11.04 -13.83 0.34
CA GLN A 569 -10.30 -14.89 -0.35
C GLN A 569 -9.21 -15.46 0.54
N ASP A 570 -8.87 -16.72 0.34
CA ASP A 570 -7.80 -17.41 1.09
C ASP A 570 -6.38 -17.04 0.60
N GLU A 571 -6.27 -16.15 -0.38
CA GLU A 571 -5.04 -15.80 -1.06
C GLU A 571 -4.83 -14.30 -1.16
N THR A 572 -3.57 -13.92 -1.29
CA THR A 572 -3.16 -12.56 -1.64
C THR A 572 -3.72 -12.16 -3.00
N MET A 573 -4.22 -10.95 -3.13
CA MET A 573 -4.56 -10.34 -4.41
C MET A 573 -3.28 -9.89 -5.12
N TYR A 574 -3.02 -10.43 -6.30
CA TYR A 574 -1.78 -10.22 -7.05
C TYR A 574 -1.84 -9.05 -8.05
N SER A 575 -2.73 -8.09 -7.85
CA SER A 575 -2.88 -6.91 -8.73
C SER A 575 -1.76 -5.88 -8.60
N GLY A 576 -0.89 -6.00 -7.61
CA GLY A 576 0.20 -5.05 -7.38
C GLY A 576 1.23 -4.99 -8.50
N VAL A 577 1.79 -3.81 -8.74
CA VAL A 577 2.99 -3.66 -9.60
C VAL A 577 4.27 -4.07 -8.86
N VAL A 578 4.21 -4.11 -7.52
CA VAL A 578 5.17 -4.78 -6.65
C VAL A 578 4.44 -5.87 -5.86
N ASP A 579 5.17 -6.87 -5.35
CA ASP A 579 4.56 -7.87 -4.48
C ASP A 579 4.22 -7.28 -3.09
N ILE A 580 3.62 -8.10 -2.21
CA ILE A 580 3.25 -7.68 -0.86
C ILE A 580 4.46 -7.24 -0.02
N ASN A 581 5.67 -7.69 -0.37
CA ASN A 581 6.93 -7.31 0.25
C ASN A 581 7.67 -6.19 -0.48
N ARG A 582 7.02 -5.56 -1.47
CA ARG A 582 7.55 -4.46 -2.31
C ARG A 582 8.67 -4.89 -3.27
N TYR A 583 8.77 -6.19 -3.60
CA TYR A 583 9.66 -6.59 -4.68
C TYR A 583 9.03 -6.24 -6.04
N PRO A 584 9.73 -5.53 -6.93
CA PRO A 584 9.15 -5.05 -8.18
C PRO A 584 8.88 -6.19 -9.16
N LYS A 585 7.72 -6.14 -9.82
CA LYS A 585 7.34 -6.97 -10.97
C LYS A 585 7.68 -6.25 -12.28
N PHE A 586 7.53 -6.90 -13.42
CA PHE A 586 7.77 -6.26 -14.73
C PHE A 586 6.89 -5.04 -14.94
N SER A 587 5.65 -5.08 -14.47
CA SER A 587 4.72 -3.95 -14.56
C SER A 587 5.17 -2.69 -13.79
N TYR A 588 5.98 -2.83 -12.73
CA TYR A 588 6.61 -1.68 -12.09
C TYR A 588 7.53 -0.93 -13.04
N PHE A 589 8.40 -1.65 -13.74
CA PHE A 589 9.33 -1.06 -14.71
C PHE A 589 8.62 -0.55 -15.97
N MET A 590 7.53 -1.19 -16.38
CA MET A 590 6.67 -0.69 -17.44
C MET A 590 6.14 0.71 -17.08
N LEU A 591 5.55 0.89 -15.89
CA LEU A 591 5.03 2.19 -15.47
C LEU A 591 6.15 3.19 -15.19
N GLN A 592 7.29 2.75 -14.66
CA GLN A 592 8.48 3.59 -14.52
C GLN A 592 8.92 4.19 -15.86
N SER A 593 8.82 3.43 -16.96
CA SER A 593 9.18 3.89 -18.29
C SER A 593 8.18 4.87 -18.93
N MET A 594 7.04 5.13 -18.27
CA MET A 594 6.12 6.19 -18.67
C MET A 594 6.56 7.58 -18.16
N ARG A 595 7.53 7.64 -17.28
CA ARG A 595 8.09 8.88 -16.75
C ARG A 595 8.81 9.67 -17.85
N ASP A 596 8.65 10.99 -17.84
CA ASP A 596 9.41 11.87 -18.74
C ASP A 596 10.92 11.72 -18.49
N GLN A 597 11.70 11.42 -19.53
CA GLN A 597 13.15 11.25 -19.44
C GLN A 597 13.90 12.52 -19.02
N SER A 598 13.31 13.70 -19.21
CA SER A 598 13.90 14.97 -18.80
C SER A 598 13.76 15.26 -17.30
N VAL A 599 12.87 14.53 -16.62
CA VAL A 599 12.63 14.70 -15.18
C VAL A 599 13.58 13.82 -14.39
N SER A 600 14.36 14.42 -13.53
CA SER A 600 15.16 13.73 -12.52
C SER A 600 14.94 14.38 -11.16
N GLN A 601 14.98 13.59 -10.12
CA GLN A 601 14.92 14.04 -8.73
C GLN A 601 16.11 13.45 -7.99
N PRO A 602 17.12 14.28 -7.66
CA PRO A 602 18.37 13.80 -7.07
C PRO A 602 18.14 12.93 -5.84
N GLY A 603 18.79 11.77 -5.80
CA GLY A 603 18.65 10.79 -4.70
C GLY A 603 17.47 9.84 -4.83
N LEU A 604 16.52 10.11 -5.72
CA LEU A 604 15.39 9.23 -6.01
C LEU A 604 15.56 8.51 -7.34
N TYR A 605 15.66 9.25 -8.42
CA TYR A 605 15.80 8.68 -9.77
C TYR A 605 16.50 9.63 -10.74
N GLU A 606 17.19 9.04 -11.71
CA GLU A 606 17.65 9.72 -12.92
C GLU A 606 16.54 9.65 -14.00
N GLY A 607 16.59 10.56 -14.98
CA GLY A 607 15.55 10.65 -16.01
C GLY A 607 15.44 9.42 -16.92
N PRO A 608 16.49 9.06 -17.68
CA PRO A 608 16.48 7.94 -18.63
C PRO A 608 16.43 6.57 -17.94
N MET A 609 15.70 5.60 -18.53
CA MET A 609 15.68 4.21 -18.08
C MET A 609 15.49 3.23 -19.24
N VAL A 610 15.92 1.98 -19.02
CA VAL A 610 15.65 0.83 -19.90
C VAL A 610 15.57 -0.45 -19.07
N PHE A 611 14.63 -1.33 -19.38
CA PHE A 611 14.42 -2.60 -18.69
C PHE A 611 14.02 -3.69 -19.69
N ILE A 612 14.72 -4.82 -19.68
CA ILE A 612 14.36 -6.03 -20.44
C ILE A 612 13.37 -6.81 -19.59
N ALA A 613 12.14 -6.99 -20.07
CA ALA A 613 11.08 -7.72 -19.37
C ALA A 613 11.17 -9.22 -19.71
N SER A 614 12.23 -9.86 -19.25
CA SER A 614 12.49 -11.29 -19.40
C SER A 614 13.51 -11.76 -18.37
N TYR A 615 13.39 -13.01 -17.93
CA TYR A 615 14.43 -13.72 -17.18
C TYR A 615 15.48 -14.37 -18.10
N ASN A 616 15.23 -14.37 -19.40
CA ASN A 616 16.09 -14.96 -20.43
C ASN A 616 16.41 -16.45 -20.15
N ALA A 617 15.43 -17.21 -19.77
CA ALA A 617 15.56 -18.64 -19.49
C ALA A 617 14.75 -19.48 -20.49
N SER A 618 15.22 -20.67 -20.79
CA SER A 618 14.63 -21.51 -21.84
C SER A 618 13.22 -22.00 -21.56
N GLU A 619 12.86 -22.14 -20.30
CA GLU A 619 11.53 -22.63 -19.90
C GLU A 619 10.43 -21.59 -20.15
N ASP A 620 10.80 -20.30 -20.23
CA ASP A 620 9.88 -19.19 -20.45
C ASP A 620 9.61 -18.96 -21.94
N PHE A 621 10.44 -19.56 -22.80
CA PHE A 621 10.27 -19.46 -24.24
C PHE A 621 9.51 -20.67 -24.75
N SER A 622 8.19 -20.64 -24.70
CA SER A 622 7.38 -21.62 -25.40
C SER A 622 7.69 -21.56 -26.89
N SER A 623 7.50 -22.67 -27.58
CA SER A 623 7.89 -22.85 -28.99
C SER A 623 7.27 -21.85 -29.99
N SER A 624 6.41 -20.93 -29.54
CA SER A 624 5.61 -20.05 -30.38
C SER A 624 5.98 -18.55 -30.33
N THR A 625 6.69 -18.08 -29.30
CA THR A 625 7.03 -16.65 -29.21
C THR A 625 8.49 -16.43 -28.85
N THR A 626 9.17 -15.70 -29.71
CA THR A 626 10.57 -15.33 -29.55
C THR A 626 10.74 -13.84 -29.38
N ASP A 627 9.67 -13.17 -29.04
CA ASP A 627 9.65 -11.72 -28.89
C ASP A 627 10.12 -11.31 -27.50
N ILE A 628 11.08 -10.40 -27.45
CA ILE A 628 11.60 -9.80 -26.23
C ILE A 628 11.04 -8.39 -26.10
N THR A 629 10.35 -8.12 -25.00
CA THR A 629 9.85 -6.80 -24.68
C THR A 629 10.87 -6.03 -23.84
N VAL A 630 11.11 -4.78 -24.24
CA VAL A 630 11.99 -3.84 -23.52
C VAL A 630 11.20 -2.57 -23.21
N PHE A 631 11.15 -2.17 -21.96
CA PHE A 631 10.54 -0.91 -21.54
C PHE A 631 11.58 0.20 -21.45
N SER A 632 11.29 1.36 -22.03
CA SER A 632 12.18 2.53 -21.98
C SER A 632 11.42 3.82 -22.24
N ASN A 633 11.82 4.90 -21.57
CA ASN A 633 11.37 6.27 -21.82
C ASN A 633 12.27 7.05 -22.80
N CYS A 634 13.27 6.40 -23.41
CA CYS A 634 14.23 7.03 -24.34
C CYS A 634 13.77 6.96 -25.80
N ASP A 635 14.49 7.63 -26.70
CA ASP A 635 14.06 7.81 -28.11
C ASP A 635 14.31 6.59 -28.98
N GLU A 636 15.39 5.86 -28.71
CA GLU A 636 15.80 4.65 -29.43
C GLU A 636 16.21 3.56 -28.44
N VAL A 637 15.89 2.31 -28.73
CA VAL A 637 16.41 1.13 -28.02
C VAL A 637 17.12 0.21 -29.01
N ARG A 638 18.29 -0.29 -28.61
CA ARG A 638 19.04 -1.35 -29.30
C ARG A 638 19.07 -2.57 -28.40
N LEU A 639 18.70 -3.72 -28.94
CA LEU A 639 18.78 -5.01 -28.25
C LEU A 639 19.87 -5.88 -28.86
N TYR A 640 20.71 -6.46 -28.01
CA TYR A 640 21.81 -7.36 -28.37
C TYR A 640 21.63 -8.70 -27.67
N ARG A 641 22.02 -9.79 -28.33
CA ARG A 641 22.25 -11.10 -27.69
C ARG A 641 23.70 -11.52 -27.95
N ASN A 642 24.43 -11.82 -26.88
CA ASN A 642 25.85 -12.19 -26.94
C ASN A 642 26.67 -11.20 -27.80
N ASP A 643 26.48 -9.89 -27.56
CA ASP A 643 27.06 -8.74 -28.28
C ASP A 643 26.67 -8.62 -29.77
N LYS A 644 25.87 -9.53 -30.31
CA LYS A 644 25.30 -9.42 -31.64
C LYS A 644 23.99 -8.61 -31.60
N LEU A 645 23.92 -7.57 -32.43
CA LEU A 645 22.72 -6.77 -32.56
C LEU A 645 21.55 -7.61 -33.08
N ILE A 646 20.48 -7.73 -32.32
CA ILE A 646 19.19 -8.31 -32.71
C ILE A 646 18.44 -7.29 -33.56
N GLY A 647 18.30 -6.05 -33.03
CA GLY A 647 17.57 -4.99 -33.70
C GLY A 647 17.70 -3.65 -32.99
N LYS A 648 17.22 -2.63 -33.67
CA LYS A 648 17.02 -1.29 -33.11
C LYS A 648 15.63 -0.82 -33.46
N GLN A 649 15.02 -0.08 -32.53
CA GLN A 649 13.71 0.56 -32.73
C GLN A 649 13.73 1.97 -32.18
N THR A 650 13.08 2.88 -32.88
CA THR A 650 12.79 4.24 -32.39
C THR A 650 11.36 4.32 -31.85
N ARG A 651 11.03 5.38 -31.12
CA ARG A 651 9.66 5.60 -30.65
C ARG A 651 8.63 5.59 -31.77
N GLU A 652 9.00 6.05 -32.95
CA GLU A 652 8.12 6.14 -34.12
C GLU A 652 7.90 4.79 -34.81
N GLU A 653 8.82 3.82 -34.62
CA GLU A 653 8.80 2.52 -35.27
C GLU A 653 8.17 1.39 -34.44
N ARG A 654 7.47 1.72 -33.38
CA ARG A 654 6.89 0.72 -32.46
C ARG A 654 5.85 -0.17 -33.14
N THR A 655 5.77 -1.41 -32.66
CA THR A 655 4.94 -2.45 -33.27
C THR A 655 3.44 -2.14 -33.30
N PRO A 656 2.67 -2.74 -34.21
CA PRO A 656 1.23 -2.52 -34.37
C PRO A 656 0.38 -2.83 -33.14
N PHE A 657 0.86 -3.67 -32.24
CA PHE A 657 0.19 -4.02 -30.99
C PHE A 657 -0.14 -2.77 -30.14
N TYR A 658 0.70 -1.76 -30.23
CA TYR A 658 0.53 -0.48 -29.55
C TYR A 658 0.13 0.67 -30.48
N ARG A 659 -0.18 0.40 -31.76
CA ARG A 659 -0.44 1.46 -32.76
C ARG A 659 -1.64 2.32 -32.43
N SER A 660 -2.71 1.74 -31.91
CA SER A 660 -3.90 2.48 -31.52
C SER A 660 -3.63 3.48 -30.40
N ILE A 661 -2.60 3.21 -29.60
CA ILE A 661 -2.18 3.98 -28.44
C ILE A 661 -1.08 4.99 -28.80
N VAL A 662 -0.22 4.61 -29.75
CA VAL A 662 0.99 5.35 -30.15
C VAL A 662 0.70 6.68 -30.83
N GLU A 663 -0.42 6.81 -31.54
CA GLU A 663 -0.74 8.06 -32.25
C GLU A 663 -0.98 9.25 -31.33
N LYS A 664 -1.17 9.01 -30.02
CA LYS A 664 -1.48 10.05 -29.02
C LYS A 664 -0.54 10.13 -27.78
N GLY A 665 0.60 9.43 -27.75
CA GLY A 665 1.52 9.54 -26.60
C GLY A 665 2.40 8.34 -26.33
N GLY A 666 2.18 7.23 -26.97
CA GLY A 666 3.10 6.11 -27.11
C GLY A 666 3.37 5.23 -25.92
N SER A 667 3.10 3.95 -26.06
CA SER A 667 3.58 2.91 -25.17
C SER A 667 5.12 2.96 -25.01
N PRO A 668 5.65 2.73 -23.80
CA PRO A 668 7.09 2.65 -23.56
C PRO A 668 7.73 1.35 -24.04
N ALA A 669 6.95 0.42 -24.57
CA ALA A 669 7.43 -0.91 -24.96
C ALA A 669 8.04 -0.94 -26.36
N PHE A 670 9.19 -1.57 -26.45
CA PHE A 670 9.88 -1.92 -27.69
C PHE A 670 9.89 -3.44 -27.78
N ILE A 671 9.39 -4.03 -28.87
CA ILE A 671 9.28 -5.48 -29.03
C ILE A 671 10.21 -5.93 -30.14
N PHE A 672 11.13 -6.81 -29.80
CA PHE A 672 12.14 -7.32 -30.72
C PHE A 672 11.90 -8.80 -30.97
N ASN A 673 11.76 -9.19 -32.23
CA ASN A 673 11.81 -10.61 -32.60
C ASN A 673 13.26 -11.09 -32.48
N ALA A 674 13.52 -11.86 -31.45
CA ALA A 674 14.85 -12.35 -31.12
C ALA A 674 15.16 -13.73 -31.76
N GLY A 675 14.22 -14.28 -32.55
CA GLY A 675 14.34 -15.62 -33.12
C GLY A 675 14.27 -16.74 -32.08
N THR A 676 14.75 -17.93 -32.42
CA THR A 676 14.79 -19.05 -31.47
C THR A 676 15.63 -18.68 -30.23
N TYR A 677 15.20 -19.18 -29.07
CA TYR A 677 15.95 -19.01 -27.83
C TYR A 677 17.41 -19.50 -28.00
N GLU A 678 18.33 -18.69 -27.50
CA GLU A 678 19.76 -18.98 -27.42
C GLU A 678 20.26 -18.44 -26.07
N ALA A 679 20.89 -19.33 -25.31
CA ALA A 679 21.45 -18.98 -24.00
C ALA A 679 22.54 -17.90 -24.12
N GLY A 680 22.64 -17.06 -23.13
CA GLY A 680 23.61 -15.97 -23.05
C GLY A 680 23.09 -14.69 -22.45
N THR A 681 23.64 -13.57 -22.85
CA THR A 681 23.27 -12.25 -22.29
C THR A 681 22.45 -11.45 -23.30
N LEU A 682 21.25 -11.05 -22.90
CA LEU A 682 20.50 -9.97 -23.53
C LEU A 682 20.98 -8.63 -22.95
N ARG A 683 21.30 -7.68 -23.81
CA ARG A 683 21.70 -6.32 -23.43
C ARG A 683 20.88 -5.32 -24.22
N ALA A 684 20.15 -4.48 -23.50
CA ALA A 684 19.41 -3.34 -24.06
C ALA A 684 20.17 -2.05 -23.79
N GLU A 685 20.34 -1.24 -24.82
CA GLU A 685 20.87 0.12 -24.75
C GLU A 685 19.77 1.09 -25.14
N ALA A 686 19.48 2.05 -24.27
CA ALA A 686 18.57 3.15 -24.58
C ALA A 686 19.35 4.41 -24.94
N LEU A 687 18.89 5.10 -25.97
CA LEU A 687 19.56 6.26 -26.53
C LEU A 687 18.63 7.48 -26.54
N THR A 688 19.22 8.63 -26.25
CA THR A 688 18.63 9.95 -26.43
C THR A 688 19.63 10.81 -27.21
N ASP A 689 19.18 11.51 -28.25
CA ASP A 689 20.03 12.28 -29.16
C ASP A 689 21.21 11.45 -29.72
N GLY A 690 20.97 10.16 -29.98
CA GLY A 690 21.97 9.23 -30.53
C GLY A 690 23.05 8.78 -29.53
N LYS A 691 22.97 9.15 -28.26
CA LYS A 691 23.91 8.73 -27.21
C LYS A 691 23.26 7.69 -26.31
N VAL A 692 23.99 6.66 -25.94
CA VAL A 692 23.57 5.68 -24.94
C VAL A 692 23.51 6.35 -23.58
N VAL A 693 22.32 6.37 -22.98
CA VAL A 693 22.03 7.03 -21.69
C VAL A 693 21.64 6.03 -20.58
N ALA A 694 21.18 4.83 -20.96
CA ALA A 694 20.87 3.76 -20.03
C ALA A 694 21.16 2.38 -20.66
N THR A 695 21.48 1.39 -19.82
CA THR A 695 21.75 0.01 -20.24
C THR A 695 21.19 -0.97 -19.22
N HIS A 696 20.58 -2.06 -19.68
CA HIS A 696 20.14 -3.17 -18.86
C HIS A 696 20.59 -4.49 -19.45
N ASN A 697 21.07 -5.42 -18.60
CA ASN A 697 21.53 -6.74 -18.97
C ASN A 697 20.76 -7.82 -18.24
N VAL A 698 20.40 -8.87 -18.95
CA VAL A 698 19.82 -10.09 -18.40
C VAL A 698 20.57 -11.28 -18.97
N THR A 699 21.16 -12.08 -18.09
CA THR A 699 21.94 -13.26 -18.51
C THR A 699 21.17 -14.52 -18.13
N THR A 700 21.13 -15.48 -19.04
CA THR A 700 20.57 -16.82 -18.77
C THR A 700 21.20 -17.38 -17.50
N PRO A 701 20.42 -17.70 -16.46
CA PRO A 701 20.97 -18.22 -15.23
C PRO A 701 21.50 -19.65 -15.42
N GLU A 702 22.64 -19.91 -14.82
CA GLU A 702 23.19 -21.25 -14.69
C GLU A 702 22.64 -21.92 -13.41
N LYS A 703 23.18 -23.07 -13.02
CA LYS A 703 22.82 -23.75 -11.78
C LYS A 703 23.08 -22.82 -10.57
N ALA A 704 22.17 -22.86 -9.60
CA ALA A 704 22.32 -22.15 -8.34
C ALA A 704 23.67 -22.49 -7.66
N ASP A 705 24.37 -21.45 -7.18
CA ASP A 705 25.70 -21.52 -6.62
C ASP A 705 25.78 -20.90 -5.22
N HIS A 706 25.24 -19.70 -5.05
CA HIS A 706 25.33 -18.95 -3.81
C HIS A 706 24.10 -18.11 -3.50
N LEU A 707 24.02 -17.64 -2.25
CA LEU A 707 23.02 -16.70 -1.79
C LEU A 707 23.56 -15.27 -1.77
N VAL A 708 22.74 -14.30 -2.15
CA VAL A 708 23.02 -12.87 -2.02
C VAL A 708 22.01 -12.25 -1.07
N VAL A 709 22.51 -11.62 -0.01
CA VAL A 709 21.69 -10.87 0.96
C VAL A 709 21.66 -9.40 0.55
N ASP A 710 20.45 -8.88 0.33
CA ASP A 710 20.19 -7.49 -0.09
C ASP A 710 19.38 -6.79 1.00
N ILE A 711 20.04 -5.98 1.85
CA ILE A 711 19.39 -5.20 2.91
C ILE A 711 18.80 -3.93 2.29
N LYS A 712 17.49 -3.84 2.24
CA LYS A 712 16.74 -2.82 1.52
C LYS A 712 16.60 -1.52 2.34
N THR A 713 17.63 -0.72 2.37
CA THR A 713 17.57 0.58 3.09
C THR A 713 16.90 1.69 2.28
N ASN A 714 16.86 1.61 0.94
CA ASN A 714 16.40 2.67 0.03
C ASN A 714 17.11 4.03 0.21
N GLY A 715 18.30 4.03 0.85
CA GLY A 715 19.03 5.24 1.18
C GLY A 715 18.67 5.83 2.56
N ILE A 716 17.76 5.17 3.30
CA ILE A 716 17.40 5.54 4.67
C ILE A 716 18.37 4.85 5.63
N THR A 717 18.98 5.61 6.51
CA THR A 717 19.81 5.04 7.57
C THR A 717 18.90 4.48 8.68
N PRO A 718 19.00 3.18 9.02
CA PRO A 718 18.20 2.62 10.09
C PRO A 718 18.51 3.25 11.44
N VAL A 719 17.49 3.41 12.26
CA VAL A 719 17.57 4.06 13.58
C VAL A 719 17.50 3.01 14.68
N ALA A 720 18.34 3.15 15.69
CA ALA A 720 18.35 2.27 16.86
C ALA A 720 17.33 2.73 17.90
N ASP A 721 16.03 2.65 17.58
CA ASP A 721 14.93 3.02 18.46
C ASP A 721 14.24 1.81 19.11
N GLY A 722 14.56 0.59 18.68
CA GLY A 722 13.96 -0.65 19.13
C GLY A 722 12.70 -1.05 18.39
N SER A 723 12.18 -0.19 17.49
CA SER A 723 10.96 -0.40 16.71
C SER A 723 11.17 -0.35 15.21
N ASP A 724 12.24 0.30 14.73
CA ASP A 724 12.52 0.43 13.29
C ASP A 724 12.72 -0.94 12.63
N MET A 725 12.17 -1.07 11.42
CA MET A 725 12.17 -2.32 10.65
C MET A 725 12.90 -2.16 9.32
N ILE A 726 13.71 -3.16 8.97
CA ILE A 726 14.52 -3.16 7.75
C ILE A 726 14.13 -4.37 6.91
N PRO A 727 13.58 -4.20 5.69
CA PRO A 727 13.33 -5.29 4.77
C PRO A 727 14.64 -5.89 4.24
N VAL A 728 14.67 -7.21 4.08
CA VAL A 728 15.82 -7.95 3.53
C VAL A 728 15.33 -8.93 2.48
N TYR A 729 15.96 -8.91 1.32
CA TYR A 729 15.78 -9.93 0.29
C TYR A 729 16.98 -10.86 0.25
N ILE A 730 16.72 -12.16 0.10
CA ILE A 730 17.74 -13.19 -0.08
C ILE A 730 17.55 -13.78 -1.46
N LYS A 731 18.52 -13.59 -2.35
CA LYS A 731 18.47 -14.04 -3.74
C LYS A 731 19.30 -15.29 -3.93
N VAL A 732 18.74 -16.29 -4.60
CA VAL A 732 19.47 -17.47 -5.07
C VAL A 732 20.12 -17.10 -6.41
N CYS A 733 21.44 -17.10 -6.45
CA CYS A 733 22.19 -16.71 -7.64
C CYS A 733 23.07 -17.86 -8.17
N ASP A 734 23.34 -17.81 -9.46
CA ASP A 734 24.38 -18.64 -10.08
C ASP A 734 25.78 -18.07 -9.80
N LYS A 735 26.82 -18.76 -10.26
CA LYS A 735 28.22 -18.33 -10.07
C LYS A 735 28.57 -16.95 -10.66
N ASN A 736 27.73 -16.45 -11.60
CA ASN A 736 27.91 -15.16 -12.27
C ASN A 736 27.09 -14.04 -11.59
N GLY A 737 26.28 -14.37 -10.59
CA GLY A 737 25.39 -13.46 -9.88
C GLY A 737 24.02 -13.27 -10.54
N SER A 738 23.67 -14.07 -11.55
CA SER A 738 22.35 -14.06 -12.18
C SER A 738 21.33 -14.72 -11.25
N LEU A 739 20.14 -14.12 -11.12
CA LEU A 739 19.05 -14.67 -10.32
C LEU A 739 18.54 -16.00 -10.91
N VAL A 740 18.52 -17.05 -10.10
CA VAL A 740 17.92 -18.34 -10.45
C VAL A 740 16.45 -18.32 -10.03
N TYR A 741 15.61 -17.67 -10.84
CA TYR A 741 14.22 -17.35 -10.49
C TYR A 741 13.33 -18.58 -10.27
N ASN A 742 13.61 -19.73 -10.87
CA ASN A 742 12.87 -20.97 -10.69
C ASN A 742 13.42 -21.86 -9.55
N SER A 743 14.32 -21.32 -8.71
CA SER A 743 14.86 -22.05 -7.56
C SER A 743 13.77 -22.36 -6.54
N GLN A 744 13.78 -23.59 -5.98
CA GLN A 744 12.91 -24.07 -4.93
C GLN A 744 13.66 -24.29 -3.59
N GLN A 745 14.80 -23.61 -3.43
CA GLN A 745 15.64 -23.74 -2.24
C GLN A 745 14.88 -23.33 -0.97
N GLU A 746 15.12 -24.08 0.10
CA GLU A 746 14.77 -23.66 1.43
C GLU A 746 15.96 -22.92 2.03
N ILE A 747 15.74 -21.71 2.49
CA ILE A 747 16.75 -20.85 3.08
C ILE A 747 16.51 -20.65 4.58
N ARG A 748 17.60 -20.53 5.32
CA ARG A 748 17.60 -20.11 6.73
C ARG A 748 18.32 -18.79 6.86
N ILE A 749 17.72 -17.86 7.63
CA ILE A 749 18.23 -16.52 7.87
C ILE A 749 18.71 -16.43 9.31
N ILE A 750 19.90 -15.87 9.52
CA ILE A 750 20.52 -15.67 10.82
C ILE A 750 20.86 -14.19 10.97
N VAL A 751 20.38 -13.58 12.03
CA VAL A 751 20.67 -12.18 12.35
C VAL A 751 21.52 -12.11 13.61
N SER A 752 22.51 -11.25 13.60
CA SER A 752 23.39 -11.02 14.76
C SER A 752 23.78 -9.54 14.89
N GLY A 753 24.21 -9.14 16.09
CA GLY A 753 24.49 -7.74 16.42
C GLY A 753 23.28 -7.01 16.97
N GLU A 754 23.08 -5.74 16.58
CA GLU A 754 22.05 -4.87 17.15
C GLU A 754 20.72 -4.92 16.35
N GLY A 755 20.29 -6.15 16.02
CA GLY A 755 19.01 -6.42 15.35
C GLY A 755 18.49 -7.81 15.64
N THR A 756 17.18 -8.01 15.49
CA THR A 756 16.48 -9.28 15.65
C THR A 756 15.63 -9.59 14.41
N LEU A 757 15.57 -10.86 14.04
CA LEU A 757 14.70 -11.34 12.97
C LEU A 757 13.27 -11.44 13.50
N ILE A 758 12.31 -10.77 12.84
CA ILE A 758 10.90 -10.89 13.21
C ILE A 758 10.42 -12.30 12.84
N GLY A 759 9.85 -13.02 13.81
CA GLY A 759 9.35 -14.38 13.61
C GLY A 759 10.44 -15.45 13.47
N ASP A 760 11.67 -15.23 13.94
CA ASP A 760 12.80 -16.18 13.83
C ASP A 760 12.49 -17.57 14.37
N THR A 761 11.72 -17.66 15.46
CA THR A 761 11.35 -18.94 16.09
C THR A 761 10.14 -19.60 15.45
N ILE A 762 9.52 -18.98 14.45
CA ILE A 762 8.21 -19.39 13.91
C ILE A 762 8.37 -20.06 12.54
N SER A 763 8.85 -21.30 12.52
CA SER A 763 8.99 -22.06 11.26
C SER A 763 7.65 -22.48 10.64
N ARG A 764 6.61 -22.68 11.46
CA ARG A 764 5.31 -23.22 11.01
C ARG A 764 4.50 -22.31 10.07
N ILE A 765 4.80 -21.02 10.01
CA ILE A 765 4.20 -20.06 9.05
C ILE A 765 5.17 -19.66 7.93
N GLY A 766 6.31 -20.34 7.83
CA GLY A 766 7.25 -20.16 6.73
C GLY A 766 8.04 -18.86 6.76
N ILE A 767 8.31 -18.31 7.96
CA ILE A 767 9.16 -17.13 8.08
C ILE A 767 10.64 -17.53 8.07
N ASN A 768 11.01 -18.51 8.94
CA ASN A 768 12.39 -18.98 9.03
C ASN A 768 12.45 -20.43 9.60
N PRO A 769 12.90 -21.45 8.88
CA PRO A 769 13.30 -21.40 7.45
C PRO A 769 12.12 -21.15 6.50
N GLN A 770 12.41 -20.74 5.27
CA GLN A 770 11.41 -20.46 4.25
C GLN A 770 11.84 -20.96 2.87
N LYS A 771 10.86 -21.32 2.04
CA LYS A 771 11.10 -21.54 0.61
C LYS A 771 11.16 -20.20 -0.13
N VAL A 772 12.11 -20.09 -1.05
CA VAL A 772 12.18 -18.95 -1.96
C VAL A 772 11.05 -18.99 -2.98
N GLU A 773 10.65 -17.83 -3.48
CA GLU A 773 9.70 -17.64 -4.59
C GLU A 773 10.31 -16.72 -5.63
N GLY A 774 10.30 -17.14 -6.88
CA GLY A 774 11.04 -16.44 -7.92
C GLY A 774 12.54 -16.36 -7.61
N GLY A 775 13.09 -17.36 -6.90
CA GLY A 775 14.47 -17.36 -6.42
C GLY A 775 14.75 -16.37 -5.29
N ILE A 776 13.72 -15.82 -4.64
CA ILE A 776 13.85 -14.74 -3.64
C ILE A 776 13.16 -15.13 -2.33
N GLY A 777 13.91 -15.04 -1.24
CA GLY A 777 13.38 -15.07 0.12
C GLY A 777 13.25 -13.66 0.69
N PHE A 778 12.49 -13.51 1.76
CA PHE A 778 12.18 -12.22 2.35
C PHE A 778 12.10 -12.29 3.87
N ALA A 779 12.58 -11.24 4.56
CA ALA A 779 12.45 -11.12 6.01
C ALA A 779 12.46 -9.65 6.45
N PHE A 780 12.02 -9.44 7.69
CA PHE A 780 12.16 -8.16 8.41
C PHE A 780 13.12 -8.30 9.58
N ILE A 781 14.00 -7.32 9.72
CA ILE A 781 14.85 -7.14 10.88
C ILE A 781 14.33 -5.97 11.68
N ARG A 782 14.12 -6.16 12.98
CA ARG A 782 13.83 -5.08 13.91
C ARG A 782 15.13 -4.64 14.57
N THR A 783 15.38 -3.33 14.68
CA THR A 783 16.56 -2.78 15.37
C THR A 783 16.44 -2.92 16.89
N THR A 784 17.56 -2.87 17.60
CA THR A 784 17.57 -2.70 19.06
C THR A 784 17.65 -1.23 19.42
N LYS A 785 17.50 -0.89 20.72
CA LYS A 785 17.72 0.48 21.23
C LYS A 785 19.19 0.92 21.20
N LYS A 786 20.10 0.03 20.86
CA LYS A 786 21.54 0.30 20.84
C LYS A 786 22.05 0.42 19.42
N ALA A 787 22.65 1.55 19.10
CA ALA A 787 23.25 1.74 17.79
C ALA A 787 24.48 0.84 17.59
N GLY A 788 24.56 0.20 16.43
CA GLY A 788 25.63 -0.74 16.13
C GLY A 788 25.49 -1.39 14.76
N ASN A 789 26.27 -2.41 14.52
CA ASN A 789 26.20 -3.20 13.31
C ASN A 789 25.16 -4.31 13.45
N ILE A 790 24.40 -4.54 12.40
CA ILE A 790 23.53 -5.69 12.20
C ILE A 790 24.14 -6.50 11.06
N THR A 791 24.35 -7.77 11.29
CA THR A 791 24.83 -8.72 10.29
C THR A 791 23.70 -9.69 9.96
N VAL A 792 23.44 -9.88 8.69
CA VAL A 792 22.49 -10.84 8.16
C VAL A 792 23.25 -11.88 7.35
N GLU A 793 23.07 -13.14 7.73
CA GLU A 793 23.61 -14.29 7.02
C GLU A 793 22.46 -15.18 6.55
N ALA A 794 22.54 -15.66 5.32
CA ALA A 794 21.58 -16.63 4.78
C ALA A 794 22.30 -17.90 4.34
N THR A 795 21.72 -19.05 4.65
CA THR A 795 22.23 -20.37 4.31
C THR A 795 21.17 -21.22 3.60
N ALA A 796 21.61 -22.13 2.72
CA ALA A 796 20.79 -23.14 2.08
C ALA A 796 21.63 -24.37 1.75
N ASP A 797 21.00 -25.54 1.69
CA ASP A 797 21.72 -26.79 1.40
C ASP A 797 22.33 -26.76 -0.01
N GLY A 798 23.64 -27.04 -0.07
CA GLY A 798 24.37 -27.12 -1.32
C GLY A 798 24.73 -25.78 -1.99
N LEU A 799 24.47 -24.65 -1.32
CA LEU A 799 24.84 -23.31 -1.78
C LEU A 799 25.85 -22.64 -0.86
N LEU A 800 26.65 -21.73 -1.40
CA LEU A 800 27.49 -20.86 -0.60
C LEU A 800 26.60 -19.84 0.15
N ALA A 801 26.91 -19.62 1.41
CA ALA A 801 26.16 -18.67 2.26
C ALA A 801 26.33 -17.23 1.77
N GLY A 802 25.26 -16.46 1.86
CA GLY A 802 25.27 -15.01 1.64
C GLY A 802 25.38 -14.24 2.95
N LYS A 803 26.05 -13.08 2.93
CA LYS A 803 26.17 -12.21 4.10
C LYS A 803 26.14 -10.74 3.70
N ALA A 804 25.45 -9.93 4.51
CA ALA A 804 25.46 -8.48 4.40
C ALA A 804 25.44 -7.81 5.79
N GLU A 805 25.85 -6.56 5.84
CA GLU A 805 25.89 -5.78 7.05
C GLU A 805 25.27 -4.40 6.85
N VAL A 806 24.59 -3.90 7.88
CA VAL A 806 24.07 -2.54 7.94
C VAL A 806 24.36 -1.95 9.32
N ARG A 807 24.59 -0.66 9.38
CA ARG A 807 24.83 0.04 10.64
C ARG A 807 23.67 0.94 10.98
N THR A 808 23.19 0.86 12.22
CA THR A 808 22.18 1.76 12.77
C THR A 808 22.83 2.99 13.40
N VAL A 809 22.10 4.11 13.41
CA VAL A 809 22.46 5.33 14.12
C VAL A 809 21.67 5.44 15.43
N PRO A 810 22.19 6.16 16.46
CA PRO A 810 21.41 6.43 17.65
C PRO A 810 20.09 7.12 17.33
N ALA A 811 19.05 6.75 18.05
CA ALA A 811 17.77 7.44 17.98
C ALA A 811 17.85 8.80 18.69
N GLU A 812 17.33 9.85 18.05
CA GLU A 812 17.21 11.18 18.65
C GLU A 812 15.83 11.34 19.34
N ILE A 813 15.46 10.35 20.17
CA ILE A 813 14.19 10.30 20.89
C ILE A 813 14.44 10.14 22.40
N SER A 814 13.43 10.51 23.16
CA SER A 814 13.41 10.25 24.60
C SER A 814 12.46 9.08 24.87
N TYR A 815 12.92 8.07 25.58
CA TYR A 815 12.10 6.92 25.96
C TYR A 815 11.35 7.19 27.26
N LEU A 816 10.14 6.63 27.35
CA LEU A 816 9.44 6.55 28.63
C LEU A 816 10.23 5.64 29.58
N PRO A 817 10.58 6.10 30.80
CA PRO A 817 11.31 5.26 31.75
C PRO A 817 10.50 4.02 32.12
N ASP A 818 11.15 2.87 32.09
CA ASP A 818 10.52 1.59 32.40
C ASP A 818 10.16 1.49 33.90
N GLY A 819 9.01 0.85 34.16
CA GLY A 819 8.59 0.45 35.47
C GLY A 819 9.22 -0.89 35.88
N GLU A 820 9.08 -1.24 37.16
CA GLU A 820 9.46 -2.56 37.65
C GLU A 820 8.36 -3.58 37.27
N HIS A 821 8.78 -4.66 36.60
CA HIS A 821 7.91 -5.79 36.31
C HIS A 821 8.72 -7.10 36.32
N ILE A 822 8.01 -8.21 36.42
CA ILE A 822 8.62 -9.55 36.27
C ILE A 822 8.89 -9.74 34.76
N ALA A 823 10.00 -10.38 34.43
CA ALA A 823 10.33 -10.70 33.06
C ALA A 823 9.23 -11.55 32.41
N PHE A 824 8.75 -11.14 31.24
CA PHE A 824 7.75 -11.87 30.46
C PHE A 824 8.35 -13.13 29.86
N THR A 825 7.67 -14.25 30.01
CA THR A 825 8.16 -15.58 29.63
C THR A 825 7.40 -16.22 28.46
N GLY A 826 6.29 -15.61 28.05
CA GLY A 826 5.54 -16.04 26.88
C GLY A 826 6.37 -15.89 25.59
N LYS A 827 6.09 -16.73 24.61
CA LYS A 827 6.82 -16.75 23.34
C LYS A 827 5.92 -16.35 22.19
N GLU A 828 6.45 -15.59 21.28
CA GLU A 828 5.74 -15.17 20.06
C GLU A 828 5.19 -16.34 19.27
N GLU A 829 5.90 -17.48 19.23
CA GLU A 829 5.45 -18.72 18.57
C GLU A 829 4.16 -19.29 19.15
N ASP A 830 3.86 -19.08 20.43
CA ASP A 830 2.63 -19.55 21.07
C ASP A 830 1.40 -18.78 20.56
N ASN A 831 1.62 -17.64 19.93
CA ASN A 831 0.60 -16.73 19.44
C ASN A 831 0.27 -16.90 17.97
N VAL A 832 0.89 -17.83 17.27
CA VAL A 832 0.60 -18.10 15.87
C VAL A 832 -0.43 -19.20 15.71
N ILE A 833 -1.55 -18.88 15.07
CA ILE A 833 -2.56 -19.85 14.67
C ILE A 833 -2.32 -20.18 13.20
N VAL A 834 -2.00 -21.43 12.91
CA VAL A 834 -2.02 -21.94 11.55
C VAL A 834 -3.37 -22.58 11.34
N LYS A 835 -4.29 -21.90 10.67
CA LYS A 835 -5.51 -22.53 10.18
C LYS A 835 -5.14 -23.40 8.97
N PRO A 836 -5.65 -24.62 8.86
CA PRO A 836 -5.45 -25.42 7.65
C PRO A 836 -5.95 -24.64 6.44
N SER A 837 -5.18 -24.63 5.35
CA SER A 837 -5.66 -24.08 4.08
C SER A 837 -6.99 -24.73 3.70
N SER A 838 -7.86 -23.96 3.01
CA SER A 838 -9.12 -24.51 2.52
C SER A 838 -8.86 -25.73 1.64
N TRP A 839 -9.86 -26.63 1.56
CA TRP A 839 -9.75 -27.79 0.67
C TRP A 839 -9.45 -27.34 -0.77
N GLN A 840 -10.10 -26.27 -1.23
CA GLN A 840 -9.90 -25.72 -2.55
C GLN A 840 -8.45 -25.27 -2.77
N LYS A 841 -7.84 -24.56 -1.81
CA LYS A 841 -6.44 -24.16 -1.89
C LYS A 841 -5.51 -25.37 -1.95
N ARG A 842 -5.70 -26.36 -1.10
CA ARG A 842 -4.91 -27.60 -1.14
C ARG A 842 -5.02 -28.35 -2.46
N MET A 843 -6.17 -28.27 -3.13
CA MET A 843 -6.33 -28.87 -4.47
C MET A 843 -5.56 -28.10 -5.53
N LEU A 844 -5.60 -26.77 -5.51
CA LEU A 844 -4.84 -25.93 -6.45
C LEU A 844 -3.31 -26.01 -6.28
N GLU A 845 -2.86 -26.38 -5.09
CA GLU A 845 -1.43 -26.65 -4.80
C GLU A 845 -0.93 -28.00 -5.35
N ARG A 846 -1.83 -28.88 -5.81
CA ARG A 846 -1.45 -30.14 -6.42
C ARG A 846 -0.99 -29.95 -7.87
N PRO A 847 -0.06 -30.79 -8.36
CA PRO A 847 0.29 -30.77 -9.76
C PRO A 847 -0.94 -31.02 -10.64
N ARG A 848 -1.12 -30.25 -11.67
CA ARG A 848 -2.14 -30.50 -12.69
C ARG A 848 -1.86 -31.82 -13.43
N LEU A 849 -2.89 -32.60 -13.61
CA LEU A 849 -2.79 -33.81 -14.40
C LEU A 849 -2.79 -33.47 -15.90
N LYS A 850 -1.93 -34.12 -16.67
CA LYS A 850 -1.90 -33.93 -18.11
C LYS A 850 -3.13 -34.57 -18.77
N ILE A 851 -3.93 -33.74 -19.44
CA ILE A 851 -5.05 -34.17 -20.26
C ILE A 851 -4.53 -34.52 -21.66
N ALA A 852 -4.86 -35.71 -22.15
CA ALA A 852 -4.33 -36.20 -23.42
C ALA A 852 -5.05 -35.61 -24.61
N SER A 853 -6.37 -35.45 -24.53
CA SER A 853 -7.16 -34.83 -25.60
C SER A 853 -8.47 -34.26 -25.11
N VAL A 854 -9.01 -33.34 -25.91
CA VAL A 854 -10.32 -32.75 -25.74
C VAL A 854 -11.12 -32.87 -27.02
N GLN A 855 -12.39 -33.24 -26.91
CA GLN A 855 -13.34 -33.33 -28.01
C GLN A 855 -14.54 -32.42 -27.75
N VAL A 856 -14.96 -31.66 -28.75
CA VAL A 856 -16.12 -30.77 -28.74
C VAL A 856 -16.95 -30.97 -30.00
N GLY A 857 -18.23 -30.59 -29.97
CA GLY A 857 -19.11 -30.69 -31.14
C GLY A 857 -18.72 -29.75 -32.29
N SER A 858 -18.34 -28.51 -31.97
CA SER A 858 -17.87 -27.51 -32.94
C SER A 858 -17.05 -26.42 -32.25
N SER A 859 -16.28 -25.69 -33.02
CA SER A 859 -15.51 -24.53 -32.53
C SER A 859 -15.72 -23.31 -33.45
N GLN A 860 -15.80 -22.15 -32.90
CA GLN A 860 -15.76 -20.89 -33.62
C GLN A 860 -14.37 -20.65 -34.20
N ASN A 861 -14.26 -20.04 -35.38
CA ASN A 861 -12.97 -19.76 -35.99
C ASN A 861 -12.12 -18.84 -35.11
N GLY A 862 -10.89 -19.24 -34.86
CA GLY A 862 -9.96 -18.56 -33.94
C GLY A 862 -10.07 -18.99 -32.47
N TYR A 863 -11.02 -19.88 -32.11
CA TYR A 863 -11.24 -20.36 -30.75
C TYR A 863 -11.28 -21.89 -30.70
N PRO A 864 -10.15 -22.59 -30.92
CA PRO A 864 -10.10 -24.04 -31.05
C PRO A 864 -10.31 -24.76 -29.70
N ALA A 865 -10.71 -26.03 -29.78
CA ALA A 865 -10.91 -26.85 -28.57
C ALA A 865 -9.63 -27.07 -27.75
N SER A 866 -8.44 -26.99 -28.37
CA SER A 866 -7.16 -27.08 -27.65
C SER A 866 -6.99 -26.07 -26.53
N ASN A 867 -7.63 -24.92 -26.65
CA ASN A 867 -7.59 -23.86 -25.64
C ASN A 867 -8.27 -24.21 -24.32
N ILE A 868 -9.03 -25.34 -24.27
CA ILE A 868 -9.64 -25.83 -23.02
C ILE A 868 -8.60 -26.51 -22.11
N ILE A 869 -7.45 -26.92 -22.65
CA ILE A 869 -6.46 -27.78 -21.98
C ILE A 869 -5.01 -27.33 -22.22
N ASP A 870 -4.80 -26.10 -22.65
CA ASP A 870 -3.45 -25.57 -22.96
C ASP A 870 -2.73 -24.99 -21.74
N ASN A 871 -3.38 -25.04 -20.57
CA ASN A 871 -2.95 -24.45 -19.29
C ASN A 871 -2.87 -22.91 -19.31
N ASP A 872 -3.53 -22.28 -20.29
CA ASP A 872 -3.65 -20.83 -20.37
C ASP A 872 -5.09 -20.41 -20.09
N ASP A 873 -5.36 -19.84 -18.93
CA ASP A 873 -6.70 -19.36 -18.54
C ASP A 873 -7.18 -18.14 -19.39
N HIS A 874 -6.37 -17.63 -20.34
CA HIS A 874 -6.68 -16.48 -21.19
C HIS A 874 -6.98 -16.84 -22.64
N THR A 875 -6.76 -18.07 -23.00
CA THR A 875 -7.26 -18.60 -24.26
C THR A 875 -8.68 -19.13 -24.08
N TRP A 876 -9.45 -19.09 -25.14
CA TRP A 876 -10.86 -19.48 -25.07
C TRP A 876 -11.20 -20.48 -26.18
N TRP A 877 -11.98 -21.48 -25.81
CA TRP A 877 -12.82 -22.18 -26.74
C TRP A 877 -14.21 -21.53 -26.75
N ILE A 878 -14.80 -21.34 -27.91
CA ILE A 878 -16.18 -20.88 -28.09
C ILE A 878 -16.86 -21.82 -29.05
N ALA A 879 -18.07 -22.25 -28.71
CA ALA A 879 -18.89 -23.14 -29.58
C ALA A 879 -19.15 -22.50 -30.95
N GLY A 880 -18.96 -23.28 -32.02
CA GLY A 880 -19.20 -22.82 -33.38
C GLY A 880 -20.68 -22.55 -33.67
N GLU A 881 -21.59 -23.21 -32.95
CA GLU A 881 -23.05 -23.05 -33.04
C GLU A 881 -23.62 -22.54 -31.71
N GLU A 882 -24.71 -21.75 -31.77
CA GLU A 882 -25.43 -21.31 -30.55
C GLU A 882 -26.34 -22.41 -29.95
N LYS A 883 -26.39 -23.56 -30.61
CA LYS A 883 -27.22 -24.67 -30.18
C LYS A 883 -26.73 -25.33 -28.89
N LEU A 884 -27.56 -25.47 -27.92
CA LEU A 884 -27.35 -26.18 -26.68
C LEU A 884 -28.08 -27.54 -26.68
N PRO A 885 -27.63 -28.56 -25.94
CA PRO A 885 -26.43 -28.53 -25.08
C PRO A 885 -25.14 -28.63 -25.89
N GLN A 886 -24.06 -28.11 -25.35
CA GLN A 886 -22.69 -28.33 -25.82
C GLN A 886 -22.02 -29.38 -24.94
N VAL A 887 -21.38 -30.38 -25.58
CA VAL A 887 -20.73 -31.47 -24.89
C VAL A 887 -19.22 -31.39 -25.15
N ILE A 888 -18.46 -31.42 -24.08
CA ILE A 888 -17.00 -31.38 -24.04
C ILE A 888 -16.52 -32.67 -23.36
N THR A 889 -15.70 -33.47 -24.03
CA THR A 889 -15.15 -34.72 -23.48
C THR A 889 -13.64 -34.64 -23.42
N LEU A 890 -13.11 -34.78 -22.22
CA LEU A 890 -11.67 -34.90 -21.95
C LEU A 890 -11.28 -36.38 -21.85
N SER A 891 -10.10 -36.70 -22.33
CA SER A 891 -9.51 -38.02 -22.09
C SER A 891 -8.10 -37.92 -21.49
N LEU A 892 -7.78 -38.83 -20.60
CA LEU A 892 -6.47 -39.07 -20.04
C LEU A 892 -5.78 -40.25 -20.76
N ASP A 893 -4.46 -40.28 -20.79
CA ASP A 893 -3.70 -41.37 -21.43
C ASP A 893 -4.06 -42.76 -20.85
N ARG A 894 -4.31 -42.77 -19.57
CA ARG A 894 -4.72 -43.98 -18.81
C ARG A 894 -5.65 -43.61 -17.68
N PRO A 895 -6.38 -44.56 -17.06
CA PRO A 895 -7.09 -44.31 -15.82
C PRO A 895 -6.12 -43.79 -14.75
N VAL A 896 -6.48 -42.70 -14.07
CA VAL A 896 -5.74 -42.09 -12.96
C VAL A 896 -6.71 -41.58 -11.91
N TYR A 897 -6.28 -41.57 -10.67
CA TYR A 897 -7.03 -40.95 -9.59
C TYR A 897 -7.04 -39.45 -9.76
N VAL A 898 -8.22 -38.88 -9.79
CA VAL A 898 -8.45 -37.44 -9.87
C VAL A 898 -9.12 -36.98 -8.58
N ALA A 899 -8.48 -36.12 -7.82
CA ALA A 899 -9.01 -35.61 -6.58
C ALA A 899 -10.03 -34.49 -6.83
N ALA A 900 -9.77 -33.61 -7.80
CA ALA A 900 -10.61 -32.45 -8.11
C ALA A 900 -10.57 -32.08 -9.59
N SER A 901 -11.61 -31.39 -10.06
CA SER A 901 -11.65 -30.67 -11.35
C SER A 901 -11.93 -29.18 -11.13
N ARG A 902 -11.32 -28.32 -11.91
CA ARG A 902 -11.62 -26.89 -11.99
C ARG A 902 -12.06 -26.58 -13.41
N ILE A 903 -13.18 -25.88 -13.54
CA ILE A 903 -13.72 -25.44 -14.83
C ILE A 903 -13.78 -23.92 -14.84
N LEU A 904 -13.17 -23.31 -15.83
CA LEU A 904 -13.19 -21.88 -16.07
C LEU A 904 -14.05 -21.57 -17.29
N PHE A 905 -15.16 -20.87 -17.07
CA PHE A 905 -16.03 -20.44 -18.16
C PHE A 905 -15.53 -19.13 -18.78
N GLN A 906 -15.85 -18.90 -20.05
CA GLN A 906 -15.34 -17.77 -20.84
C GLN A 906 -15.88 -16.43 -20.34
N LYS A 907 -17.18 -16.34 -20.00
CA LYS A 907 -17.80 -15.10 -19.54
C LYS A 907 -18.06 -15.14 -18.04
N ASP A 908 -17.39 -14.29 -17.31
CA ASP A 908 -17.51 -14.20 -15.86
C ASP A 908 -18.92 -13.81 -15.39
N SER A 909 -19.59 -12.91 -16.10
CA SER A 909 -20.94 -12.40 -15.76
C SER A 909 -22.10 -13.28 -16.19
N SER A 910 -21.86 -14.30 -17.02
CA SER A 910 -22.90 -15.19 -17.52
C SER A 910 -23.17 -16.34 -16.54
N SER A 911 -24.42 -16.78 -16.46
CA SER A 911 -24.81 -18.01 -15.76
C SER A 911 -24.69 -19.20 -16.72
N TYR A 912 -24.12 -20.29 -16.18
CA TYR A 912 -23.92 -21.55 -16.90
C TYR A 912 -24.60 -22.70 -16.16
N LYS A 913 -25.63 -23.27 -16.74
CA LYS A 913 -26.19 -24.53 -16.28
C LYS A 913 -25.42 -25.67 -16.90
N HIS A 914 -24.81 -26.52 -16.09
CA HIS A 914 -23.97 -27.58 -16.57
C HIS A 914 -24.00 -28.85 -15.72
N LYS A 915 -23.65 -29.96 -16.36
CA LYS A 915 -23.49 -31.29 -15.76
C LYS A 915 -22.09 -31.80 -16.02
N VAL A 916 -21.47 -32.41 -14.99
CA VAL A 916 -20.19 -33.11 -15.11
C VAL A 916 -20.38 -34.58 -14.84
N GLU A 917 -19.82 -35.43 -15.70
CA GLU A 917 -19.87 -36.88 -15.63
C GLU A 917 -18.46 -37.43 -15.80
N THR A 918 -18.21 -38.60 -15.21
CA THR A 918 -16.93 -39.29 -15.30
C THR A 918 -17.11 -40.68 -15.84
N SER A 919 -16.08 -41.23 -16.46
CA SER A 919 -16.09 -42.61 -16.98
C SER A 919 -14.68 -43.23 -16.94
N HIS A 920 -14.63 -44.53 -16.73
CA HIS A 920 -13.41 -45.31 -16.80
C HIS A 920 -13.15 -45.88 -18.21
N ASP A 921 -14.17 -46.18 -18.97
CA ASP A 921 -14.12 -46.88 -20.28
C ASP A 921 -14.58 -45.98 -21.47
N GLY A 922 -15.25 -44.84 -21.21
CA GLY A 922 -15.85 -43.96 -22.22
C GLY A 922 -17.24 -44.37 -22.69
N GLU A 923 -17.76 -45.53 -22.21
CA GLU A 923 -19.09 -46.05 -22.55
C GLU A 923 -20.07 -45.90 -21.40
N HIS A 924 -19.65 -46.19 -20.18
CA HIS A 924 -20.44 -46.08 -18.96
C HIS A 924 -20.10 -44.79 -18.23
N TRP A 925 -21.08 -43.89 -18.05
CA TRP A 925 -20.93 -42.59 -17.45
C TRP A 925 -21.66 -42.47 -16.14
N GLU A 926 -20.95 -42.00 -15.13
CA GLU A 926 -21.48 -41.71 -13.81
C GLU A 926 -21.57 -40.17 -13.60
N SER A 927 -22.74 -39.71 -13.18
CA SER A 927 -22.91 -38.28 -12.86
C SER A 927 -22.10 -37.93 -11.63
N LEU A 928 -21.29 -36.86 -11.74
CA LEU A 928 -20.54 -36.29 -10.62
C LEU A 928 -21.35 -35.21 -9.93
N TYR A 929 -21.80 -34.20 -10.70
CA TYR A 929 -22.71 -33.16 -10.24
C TYR A 929 -23.41 -32.47 -11.42
N GLU A 930 -24.52 -31.81 -11.10
CA GLU A 930 -25.24 -30.88 -11.96
C GLU A 930 -25.44 -29.59 -11.17
N ARG A 931 -25.14 -28.44 -11.77
CA ARG A 931 -25.28 -27.14 -11.11
C ARG A 931 -25.46 -26.01 -12.11
N GLU A 932 -25.95 -24.89 -11.59
CA GLU A 932 -25.89 -23.59 -12.23
C GLU A 932 -24.92 -22.71 -11.45
N CYS A 933 -24.03 -21.99 -12.14
CA CYS A 933 -23.08 -21.08 -11.52
C CYS A 933 -22.76 -19.92 -12.45
N THR A 934 -22.26 -18.81 -11.93
CA THR A 934 -21.67 -17.75 -12.72
C THR A 934 -20.28 -18.13 -13.20
N GLY A 935 -19.79 -17.50 -14.25
CA GLY A 935 -18.42 -17.69 -14.75
C GLY A 935 -17.35 -17.37 -13.73
N TRP A 936 -17.64 -16.53 -12.72
CA TRP A 936 -16.78 -16.21 -11.59
C TRP A 936 -16.56 -17.41 -10.62
N GLU A 937 -17.41 -18.41 -10.67
CA GLU A 937 -17.36 -19.54 -9.75
C GLU A 937 -16.44 -20.66 -10.25
N PHE A 938 -15.17 -20.41 -10.41
CA PHE A 938 -14.15 -21.34 -10.91
C PHE A 938 -13.43 -22.14 -9.82
N LYS A 939 -14.06 -22.37 -8.68
CA LYS A 939 -13.48 -23.14 -7.56
C LYS A 939 -13.35 -24.62 -7.92
N PRO A 940 -12.29 -25.32 -7.44
CA PRO A 940 -12.18 -26.75 -7.61
C PRO A 940 -13.39 -27.50 -7.01
N MET A 941 -13.85 -28.50 -7.75
CA MET A 941 -14.94 -29.39 -7.35
C MET A 941 -14.40 -30.80 -7.13
N THR A 942 -14.86 -31.47 -6.10
CA THR A 942 -14.43 -32.84 -5.76
C THR A 942 -14.74 -33.80 -6.89
N VAL A 943 -13.77 -34.61 -7.28
CA VAL A 943 -13.95 -35.79 -8.18
C VAL A 943 -13.77 -37.09 -7.38
N ASP A 944 -12.67 -37.22 -6.63
CA ASP A 944 -12.34 -38.28 -5.66
C ASP A 944 -12.55 -39.68 -6.20
N ARG A 945 -12.08 -39.98 -7.40
CA ARG A 945 -12.15 -41.31 -8.02
C ARG A 945 -11.14 -41.50 -9.15
N GLU A 946 -10.92 -42.78 -9.51
CA GLU A 946 -10.12 -43.10 -10.70
C GLU A 946 -10.99 -42.93 -11.96
N ILE A 947 -10.51 -42.12 -12.90
CA ILE A 947 -11.21 -41.88 -14.17
C ILE A 947 -10.23 -41.87 -15.35
N LYS A 948 -10.74 -42.14 -16.53
CA LYS A 948 -10.02 -41.95 -17.79
C LYS A 948 -10.68 -40.86 -18.62
N TYR A 949 -11.97 -40.63 -18.44
CA TYR A 949 -12.73 -39.62 -19.16
C TYR A 949 -13.51 -38.70 -18.21
N LEU A 950 -13.58 -37.43 -18.56
CA LEU A 950 -14.50 -36.47 -17.94
C LEU A 950 -15.33 -35.83 -19.05
N ARG A 951 -16.64 -35.73 -18.84
CA ARG A 951 -17.58 -35.10 -19.77
C ARG A 951 -18.26 -33.93 -19.06
N LEU A 952 -18.11 -32.74 -19.65
CA LEU A 952 -18.86 -31.54 -19.29
C LEU A 952 -19.97 -31.34 -20.35
N THR A 953 -21.20 -31.24 -19.88
CA THR A 953 -22.32 -30.84 -20.72
C THR A 953 -22.83 -29.48 -20.27
N ILE A 954 -22.71 -28.44 -21.13
CA ILE A 954 -23.28 -27.11 -20.90
C ILE A 954 -24.69 -27.13 -21.45
N GLU A 955 -25.67 -27.11 -20.56
CA GLU A 955 -27.08 -27.22 -20.90
C GLU A 955 -27.71 -25.87 -21.24
N ASP A 956 -27.28 -24.79 -20.55
CA ASP A 956 -27.77 -23.44 -20.77
C ASP A 956 -26.72 -22.39 -20.45
N VAL A 957 -26.77 -21.24 -21.12
CA VAL A 957 -25.93 -20.06 -20.92
C VAL A 957 -26.83 -18.83 -20.99
N SER A 958 -26.78 -18.00 -19.96
CA SER A 958 -27.65 -16.81 -19.88
C SER A 958 -27.43 -15.77 -21.00
N GLU A 959 -26.20 -15.71 -21.54
CA GLU A 959 -25.83 -14.76 -22.59
C GLU A 959 -24.81 -15.34 -23.58
N GLY A 960 -25.10 -15.27 -24.86
CA GLY A 960 -24.18 -15.59 -25.93
C GLY A 960 -24.05 -17.09 -26.21
N ARG A 961 -22.84 -17.51 -26.60
CA ARG A 961 -22.47 -18.88 -26.90
C ARG A 961 -21.79 -19.55 -25.73
N ALA A 962 -21.88 -20.89 -25.65
CA ALA A 962 -21.06 -21.65 -24.70
C ALA A 962 -19.55 -21.42 -24.99
N GLY A 963 -18.80 -21.12 -23.94
CA GLY A 963 -17.36 -20.89 -24.01
C GLY A 963 -16.65 -21.29 -22.73
N LEU A 964 -15.42 -21.79 -22.87
CA LEU A 964 -14.56 -22.22 -21.80
C LEU A 964 -13.18 -21.61 -21.94
N GLY A 965 -12.58 -21.22 -20.83
CA GLY A 965 -11.15 -20.87 -20.75
C GLY A 965 -10.30 -22.12 -20.53
N GLU A 966 -10.55 -22.82 -19.43
CA GLU A 966 -9.69 -23.94 -19.06
C GLU A 966 -10.45 -25.01 -18.26
N ILE A 967 -10.07 -26.27 -18.42
CA ILE A 967 -10.44 -27.36 -17.51
C ILE A 967 -9.17 -27.99 -16.98
N SER A 968 -8.95 -27.87 -15.67
CA SER A 968 -7.81 -28.44 -14.98
C SER A 968 -8.24 -29.60 -14.10
N LEU A 969 -7.43 -30.67 -14.08
CA LEU A 969 -7.60 -31.86 -13.21
C LEU A 969 -6.44 -31.97 -12.23
N TYR A 970 -6.73 -32.35 -10.97
CA TYR A 970 -5.75 -32.41 -9.87
C TYR A 970 -5.77 -33.77 -9.17
#